data_189eb27d7032251e8e7b93e299a86e83
#
_entry.id   189eb27d7032251e8e7b93e299a86e83
#
_cell.length_a   1.000
_cell.length_b   1.000
_cell.length_c   1.000
_cell.angle_alpha   90.00
_cell.angle_beta   90.00
_cell.angle_gamma   90.00
#
_symmetry.space_group_name_H-M   'P 1'
#
loop_
_entity.id
_entity.type
_entity.pdbx_description
1 polymer ?
#
loop_
_entity_poly.entity_id
_entity_poly.type
_entity_poly.pdbx_seq_one_letter_code
_entity_poly.pdbx_strand_id
1 'polypeptide(L)'
;MDKLFLIDAYALIYRSYYAFINNPRINSKGLNTSAVMGFCNTLNEVLTKEQPSHIGVAFDHGLTFRNEAFPQYKAQREETPEDIKRSVPIIKDILTAYHIPVLQVDGFEADDVIGTLALKAGEQGVDTYMLTPDKDYAQLVRSNVYMYRPRHGGGYETMGPEEVNQKYNISSPLQVIDLLALMGDSADNFPGCPGVGEKTASKLINEFGTVEQLLENTAQLKGKMREKVEAAVEDIKMSKFLATIRTDVPVELDLEQLQLKEPDATKLQEIFTELEFKSFATRLLNKAEKPKKVENRQLSLFDEPAMAEADNSLFEPQSAASANRQTLETTPHEYHLVQTEADMQALVTLLSTADVISLDTETTSTNAIEAQLVGLSFAIEEKKAYYVPVPEQADEAQNIVDRFKTIYENPKTLKVGQNIKYDLEVLRSYGVALQGPLFDTMVAHYLLQPELRHNMDFMAEVYLNYETVHIDALIGPKGKAQKNMRELAPSEVYNYACEDADITLQLKNVLQPKLVEAGVERLFNEVEMPLIPVLAEMECNGVRIDTAALKETSQVFTERMLQLEQEIYQAAGKTFNVASPKQVGDILFGEMKIIDKPKKTKTGQYVTSEEVLQTLRSKHPIVAHILDYRALKKLLGTYVDALPKLINPRTGHIHTSFNQAVTATGRLSSSDPNLQNIPVRGEDGKEIRKCFIPEEGCEFFSADYSQIELRVMAHLSQDANMLDAFREGYDIHAATAAKIYDKPVSEVTRDERTKAKRANFGIIYGITVFGLADRLNIERAEAKQLIDGYFKMFPQVQQYMEQAKETARANGYVETFFHRRRYLPDINSGNATVRAIAERNAINAPIQGSAADIIKVAMVRIFQRFQRENIRSKMILQVHDELNFSVLPTEKEQVERIVMEEMQAAYPLDVPLVADSGWGNNWLEAH
;
A
#
# COMPACT_ATOMS: atom_id res chain seq x y z
N MET A 1 25.23 -32.29 -19.21
CA MET A 1 24.07 -33.13 -18.89
C MET A 1 22.85 -32.34 -19.28
N ASP A 2 21.87 -32.96 -19.85
CA ASP A 2 20.64 -32.29 -20.24
C ASP A 2 19.83 -31.95 -18.97
N LYS A 3 19.34 -30.72 -18.90
CA LYS A 3 18.65 -30.17 -17.77
C LYS A 3 17.25 -29.72 -18.20
N LEU A 4 16.22 -30.40 -17.72
CA LEU A 4 14.82 -30.10 -18.02
C LEU A 4 14.17 -29.34 -16.87
N PHE A 5 13.53 -28.20 -17.18
CA PHE A 5 12.65 -27.51 -16.25
C PHE A 5 11.18 -27.69 -16.65
N LEU A 6 10.36 -28.19 -15.72
CA LEU A 6 8.91 -28.27 -15.85
C LEU A 6 8.28 -27.32 -14.84
N ILE A 7 7.49 -26.37 -15.33
CA ILE A 7 6.98 -25.26 -14.54
C ILE A 7 5.47 -25.41 -14.35
N ASP A 8 5.02 -25.34 -13.11
CA ASP A 8 3.60 -25.23 -12.75
C ASP A 8 3.16 -23.77 -12.90
N ALA A 9 2.37 -23.50 -13.95
CA ALA A 9 1.99 -22.14 -14.29
C ALA A 9 1.12 -21.47 -13.23
N TYR A 10 0.01 -22.12 -12.84
CA TYR A 10 -0.92 -21.51 -11.92
C TYR A 10 -0.34 -21.28 -10.54
N ALA A 11 0.48 -22.19 -10.04
CA ALA A 11 1.14 -22.02 -8.76
C ALA A 11 2.03 -20.77 -8.74
N LEU A 12 2.71 -20.43 -9.84
CA LEU A 12 3.52 -19.21 -9.97
C LEU A 12 2.67 -17.96 -10.23
N ILE A 13 1.64 -18.08 -11.06
CA ILE A 13 0.73 -16.97 -11.39
C ILE A 13 0.02 -16.47 -10.11
N TYR A 14 -0.57 -17.38 -9.36
CA TYR A 14 -1.23 -17.05 -8.08
C TYR A 14 -0.24 -16.46 -7.08
N ARG A 15 0.93 -17.07 -6.92
CA ARG A 15 1.97 -16.55 -6.04
C ARG A 15 2.36 -15.12 -6.41
N SER A 16 2.55 -14.85 -7.69
CA SER A 16 2.91 -13.53 -8.21
C SER A 16 1.78 -12.51 -7.99
N TYR A 17 0.56 -12.88 -8.29
CA TYR A 17 -0.62 -12.04 -8.07
C TYR A 17 -0.75 -11.62 -6.60
N TYR A 18 -0.70 -12.58 -5.67
CA TYR A 18 -0.84 -12.30 -4.24
C TYR A 18 0.36 -11.59 -3.63
N ALA A 19 1.55 -11.72 -4.19
CA ALA A 19 2.71 -10.94 -3.76
C ALA A 19 2.52 -9.42 -3.97
N PHE A 20 1.75 -9.04 -4.99
CA PHE A 20 1.46 -7.65 -5.33
C PHE A 20 0.05 -7.19 -4.94
N ILE A 21 -0.72 -7.98 -4.20
CA ILE A 21 -2.14 -7.68 -3.92
C ILE A 21 -2.36 -6.33 -3.22
N ASN A 22 -1.42 -5.90 -2.39
CA ASN A 22 -1.48 -4.62 -1.68
C ASN A 22 -0.87 -3.44 -2.49
N ASN A 23 -0.18 -3.74 -3.59
CA ASN A 23 0.43 -2.75 -4.47
C ASN A 23 0.50 -3.30 -5.90
N PRO A 24 -0.66 -3.43 -6.58
CA PRO A 24 -0.74 -4.03 -7.89
C PRO A 24 0.00 -3.21 -8.95
N ARG A 25 0.60 -3.89 -9.91
CA ARG A 25 1.25 -3.29 -11.07
C ARG A 25 0.23 -3.11 -12.18
N ILE A 26 -0.29 -1.91 -12.31
CA ILE A 26 -1.29 -1.56 -13.32
C ILE A 26 -0.60 -0.76 -14.41
N ASN A 27 -0.78 -1.15 -15.68
CA ASN A 27 -0.25 -0.39 -16.81
C ASN A 27 -1.16 0.79 -17.19
N SER A 28 -0.73 1.66 -18.12
CA SER A 28 -1.47 2.85 -18.52
C SER A 28 -2.87 2.56 -19.12
N LYS A 29 -3.11 1.30 -19.54
CA LYS A 29 -4.41 0.82 -20.06
C LYS A 29 -5.31 0.27 -18.97
N GLY A 30 -4.92 0.36 -17.68
CA GLY A 30 -5.69 -0.15 -16.54
C GLY A 30 -5.62 -1.67 -16.36
N LEU A 31 -4.72 -2.36 -17.05
CA LEU A 31 -4.52 -3.80 -16.90
C LEU A 31 -3.58 -4.07 -15.71
N ASN A 32 -4.02 -4.90 -14.77
CA ASN A 32 -3.16 -5.40 -13.69
C ASN A 32 -2.18 -6.43 -14.25
N THR A 33 -0.93 -6.03 -14.38
CA THR A 33 0.16 -6.84 -14.96
C THR A 33 0.98 -7.59 -13.91
N SER A 34 0.61 -7.53 -12.63
CA SER A 34 1.36 -8.10 -11.50
C SER A 34 1.67 -9.59 -11.66
N ALA A 35 0.66 -10.37 -12.04
CA ALA A 35 0.80 -11.81 -12.26
C ALA A 35 1.74 -12.13 -13.42
N VAL A 36 1.59 -11.40 -14.53
CA VAL A 36 2.44 -11.55 -15.74
C VAL A 36 3.87 -11.16 -15.43
N MET A 37 4.09 -10.04 -14.74
CA MET A 37 5.41 -9.55 -14.36
C MET A 37 6.14 -10.55 -13.44
N GLY A 38 5.46 -11.04 -12.41
CA GLY A 38 6.06 -12.01 -11.50
C GLY A 38 6.38 -13.34 -12.17
N PHE A 39 5.51 -13.80 -13.06
CA PHE A 39 5.77 -14.98 -13.88
C PHE A 39 6.99 -14.78 -14.80
N CYS A 40 7.05 -13.66 -15.53
CA CYS A 40 8.18 -13.32 -16.39
C CYS A 40 9.50 -13.19 -15.61
N ASN A 41 9.50 -12.62 -14.42
CA ASN A 41 10.67 -12.56 -13.55
C ASN A 41 11.19 -13.96 -13.21
N THR A 42 10.30 -14.86 -12.78
CA THR A 42 10.66 -16.25 -12.48
C THR A 42 11.18 -16.98 -13.71
N LEU A 43 10.50 -16.85 -14.85
CA LEU A 43 10.93 -17.45 -16.10
C LEU A 43 12.32 -16.94 -16.51
N ASN A 44 12.54 -15.64 -16.46
CA ASN A 44 13.84 -15.04 -16.79
C ASN A 44 14.94 -15.52 -15.82
N GLU A 45 14.66 -15.68 -14.54
CA GLU A 45 15.60 -16.20 -13.56
C GLU A 45 16.01 -17.65 -13.91
N VAL A 46 15.05 -18.50 -14.23
CA VAL A 46 15.32 -19.87 -14.70
C VAL A 46 16.17 -19.86 -15.97
N LEU A 47 15.81 -19.06 -16.98
CA LEU A 47 16.53 -19.00 -18.25
C LEU A 47 17.96 -18.46 -18.12
N THR A 48 18.20 -17.52 -17.19
CA THR A 48 19.51 -16.85 -17.06
C THR A 48 20.44 -17.52 -16.05
N LYS A 49 19.92 -17.94 -14.90
CA LYS A 49 20.74 -18.56 -13.84
C LYS A 49 20.88 -20.05 -13.99
N GLU A 50 19.77 -20.74 -14.27
CA GLU A 50 19.75 -22.21 -14.34
C GLU A 50 20.14 -22.74 -15.72
N GLN A 51 19.95 -21.92 -16.75
CA GLN A 51 20.33 -22.21 -18.15
C GLN A 51 19.89 -23.62 -18.60
N PRO A 52 18.58 -23.94 -18.54
CA PRO A 52 18.08 -25.25 -18.91
C PRO A 52 18.34 -25.55 -20.39
N SER A 53 18.61 -26.82 -20.72
CA SER A 53 18.61 -27.26 -22.12
C SER A 53 17.17 -27.48 -22.65
N HIS A 54 16.25 -27.83 -21.75
CA HIS A 54 14.86 -28.14 -22.06
C HIS A 54 13.94 -27.48 -21.07
N ILE A 55 12.75 -27.01 -21.51
CA ILE A 55 11.77 -26.33 -20.65
C ILE A 55 10.35 -26.54 -21.16
N GLY A 56 9.39 -26.72 -20.23
CA GLY A 56 7.97 -26.77 -20.53
C GLY A 56 7.15 -26.16 -19.39
N VAL A 57 5.98 -25.60 -19.71
CA VAL A 57 5.10 -24.95 -18.73
C VAL A 57 3.73 -25.63 -18.78
N ALA A 58 3.29 -26.21 -17.66
CA ALA A 58 2.02 -26.89 -17.56
C ALA A 58 0.93 -25.99 -16.97
N PHE A 59 -0.27 -26.09 -17.55
CA PHE A 59 -1.47 -25.38 -17.09
C PHE A 59 -2.59 -26.40 -16.81
N ASP A 60 -3.35 -26.17 -15.76
CA ASP A 60 -4.62 -26.89 -15.52
C ASP A 60 -5.60 -26.60 -16.66
N HIS A 61 -6.38 -27.62 -17.03
CA HIS A 61 -7.40 -27.49 -18.06
C HIS A 61 -8.68 -28.23 -17.71
N GLY A 62 -9.75 -27.49 -17.48
CA GLY A 62 -11.09 -28.04 -17.27
C GLY A 62 -11.29 -28.81 -15.96
N LEU A 63 -12.31 -29.66 -15.96
CA LEU A 63 -12.60 -30.59 -14.86
C LEU A 63 -11.72 -31.84 -14.98
N THR A 64 -11.32 -32.38 -13.85
CA THR A 64 -10.40 -33.52 -13.77
C THR A 64 -11.06 -34.78 -13.20
N PHE A 65 -10.43 -35.93 -13.35
CA PHE A 65 -10.88 -37.19 -12.77
C PHE A 65 -11.08 -37.10 -11.25
N ARG A 66 -10.38 -36.18 -10.55
CA ARG A 66 -10.55 -35.95 -9.11
C ARG A 66 -11.89 -35.30 -8.81
N ASN A 67 -12.36 -34.39 -9.66
CA ASN A 67 -13.68 -33.77 -9.50
C ASN A 67 -14.81 -34.76 -9.78
N GLU A 68 -14.60 -35.72 -10.72
CA GLU A 68 -15.57 -36.80 -10.99
C GLU A 68 -15.67 -37.76 -9.82
N ALA A 69 -14.51 -38.15 -9.24
CA ALA A 69 -14.48 -39.10 -8.12
C ALA A 69 -14.95 -38.46 -6.79
N PHE A 70 -14.66 -37.16 -6.57
CA PHE A 70 -15.02 -36.43 -5.36
C PHE A 70 -15.48 -35.03 -5.71
N PRO A 71 -16.76 -34.76 -5.93
CA PRO A 71 -17.30 -33.46 -6.35
C PRO A 71 -16.99 -32.31 -5.40
N GLN A 72 -16.60 -32.58 -4.16
CA GLN A 72 -16.19 -31.58 -3.19
C GLN A 72 -14.72 -31.21 -3.29
N TYR A 73 -13.92 -31.88 -4.13
CA TYR A 73 -12.52 -31.58 -4.37
C TYR A 73 -12.38 -30.15 -4.91
N LYS A 74 -11.58 -29.34 -4.24
CA LYS A 74 -11.36 -27.92 -4.54
C LYS A 74 -12.62 -27.02 -4.55
N ALA A 75 -13.79 -27.55 -4.13
CA ALA A 75 -15.07 -26.81 -4.16
C ALA A 75 -15.09 -25.58 -3.23
N GLN A 76 -14.17 -25.47 -2.27
CA GLN A 76 -14.01 -24.32 -1.38
C GLN A 76 -13.09 -23.23 -1.96
N ARG A 77 -12.42 -23.52 -3.09
CA ARG A 77 -11.56 -22.51 -3.73
C ARG A 77 -12.44 -21.38 -4.26
N GLU A 78 -12.05 -20.16 -3.93
CA GLU A 78 -12.69 -18.98 -4.50
C GLU A 78 -12.50 -18.96 -6.02
N GLU A 79 -13.46 -18.39 -6.72
CA GLU A 79 -13.34 -18.19 -8.17
C GLU A 79 -12.06 -17.44 -8.51
N THR A 80 -11.38 -17.89 -9.57
CA THR A 80 -10.14 -17.25 -10.04
C THR A 80 -10.36 -15.75 -10.29
N PRO A 81 -9.56 -14.87 -9.67
CA PRO A 81 -9.64 -13.44 -9.91
C PRO A 81 -9.60 -13.08 -11.40
N GLU A 82 -10.38 -12.08 -11.80
CA GLU A 82 -10.46 -11.64 -13.20
C GLU A 82 -9.10 -11.23 -13.77
N ASP A 83 -8.26 -10.61 -12.96
CA ASP A 83 -6.91 -10.22 -13.36
C ASP A 83 -6.02 -11.43 -13.66
N ILE A 84 -6.19 -12.54 -12.95
CA ILE A 84 -5.52 -13.81 -13.28
C ILE A 84 -6.07 -14.37 -14.58
N LYS A 85 -7.40 -14.40 -14.76
CA LYS A 85 -8.03 -14.86 -16.01
C LYS A 85 -7.53 -14.07 -17.22
N ARG A 86 -7.34 -12.75 -17.08
CA ARG A 86 -6.77 -11.88 -18.13
C ARG A 86 -5.27 -12.10 -18.34
N SER A 87 -4.53 -12.45 -17.30
CA SER A 87 -3.09 -12.68 -17.36
C SER A 87 -2.71 -13.98 -18.05
N VAL A 88 -3.53 -15.03 -17.94
CA VAL A 88 -3.25 -16.36 -18.51
C VAL A 88 -3.04 -16.35 -20.03
N PRO A 89 -3.93 -15.76 -20.85
CA PRO A 89 -3.69 -15.65 -22.31
C PRO A 89 -2.38 -14.94 -22.63
N ILE A 90 -2.10 -13.83 -21.94
CA ILE A 90 -0.87 -13.04 -22.15
C ILE A 90 0.37 -13.86 -21.84
N ILE A 91 0.35 -14.61 -20.74
CA ILE A 91 1.46 -15.51 -20.38
C ILE A 91 1.67 -16.59 -21.44
N LYS A 92 0.59 -17.17 -21.99
CA LYS A 92 0.66 -18.14 -23.07
C LYS A 92 1.25 -17.54 -24.38
N ASP A 93 0.90 -16.29 -24.68
CA ASP A 93 1.47 -15.57 -25.83
C ASP A 93 2.97 -15.32 -25.63
N ILE A 94 3.40 -14.96 -24.40
CA ILE A 94 4.80 -14.82 -24.03
C ILE A 94 5.54 -16.15 -24.19
N LEU A 95 4.99 -17.24 -23.65
CA LEU A 95 5.59 -18.58 -23.79
C LEU A 95 5.72 -19.00 -25.26
N THR A 96 4.70 -18.72 -26.06
CA THR A 96 4.72 -18.97 -27.52
C THR A 96 5.85 -18.20 -28.20
N ALA A 97 6.05 -16.94 -27.83
CA ALA A 97 7.12 -16.10 -28.36
C ALA A 97 8.51 -16.53 -27.88
N TYR A 98 8.62 -17.16 -26.68
CA TYR A 98 9.82 -17.83 -26.21
C TYR A 98 10.05 -19.23 -26.84
N HIS A 99 9.13 -19.73 -27.68
CA HIS A 99 9.09 -21.09 -28.18
C HIS A 99 9.07 -22.15 -27.06
N ILE A 100 8.50 -21.81 -25.91
CA ILE A 100 8.34 -22.69 -24.76
C ILE A 100 6.99 -23.40 -24.86
N PRO A 101 6.93 -24.73 -24.89
CA PRO A 101 5.68 -25.48 -25.00
C PRO A 101 4.76 -25.27 -23.81
N VAL A 102 3.48 -25.01 -24.09
CA VAL A 102 2.39 -25.05 -23.12
C VAL A 102 1.84 -26.48 -23.07
N LEU A 103 1.95 -27.10 -21.90
CA LEU A 103 1.58 -28.48 -21.66
C LEU A 103 0.20 -28.54 -21.00
N GLN A 104 -0.77 -29.18 -21.65
CA GLN A 104 -2.13 -29.34 -21.15
C GLN A 104 -2.71 -30.66 -21.65
N VAL A 105 -3.39 -31.39 -20.77
CA VAL A 105 -4.10 -32.63 -21.10
C VAL A 105 -5.48 -32.60 -20.46
N ASP A 106 -6.53 -32.80 -21.24
CA ASP A 106 -7.90 -32.82 -20.77
C ASP A 106 -8.13 -33.91 -19.73
N GLY A 107 -8.80 -33.56 -18.63
CA GLY A 107 -9.10 -34.49 -17.53
C GLY A 107 -7.99 -34.69 -16.50
N PHE A 108 -6.83 -34.02 -16.67
CA PHE A 108 -5.69 -34.08 -15.76
C PHE A 108 -5.25 -32.69 -15.31
N GLU A 109 -4.66 -32.60 -14.12
CA GLU A 109 -4.10 -31.37 -13.56
C GLU A 109 -2.65 -31.19 -14.06
N ALA A 110 -2.12 -29.98 -13.92
CA ALA A 110 -0.75 -29.66 -14.28
C ALA A 110 0.26 -30.52 -13.53
N ASP A 111 -0.01 -30.87 -12.27
CA ASP A 111 0.82 -31.76 -11.45
C ASP A 111 0.93 -33.17 -12.02
N ASP A 112 -0.19 -33.73 -12.55
CA ASP A 112 -0.20 -35.04 -13.19
C ASP A 112 0.64 -35.04 -14.49
N VAL A 113 0.51 -33.98 -15.30
CA VAL A 113 1.28 -33.82 -16.55
C VAL A 113 2.76 -33.68 -16.24
N ILE A 114 3.13 -32.80 -15.31
CA ILE A 114 4.52 -32.59 -14.87
C ILE A 114 5.06 -33.88 -14.26
N GLY A 115 4.33 -34.55 -13.40
CA GLY A 115 4.74 -35.79 -12.76
C GLY A 115 5.05 -36.89 -13.79
N THR A 116 4.19 -37.05 -14.78
CA THR A 116 4.39 -38.04 -15.86
C THR A 116 5.64 -37.73 -16.68
N LEU A 117 5.82 -36.47 -17.11
CA LEU A 117 6.95 -36.07 -17.94
C LEU A 117 8.27 -36.11 -17.16
N ALA A 118 8.25 -35.66 -15.89
CA ALA A 118 9.42 -35.67 -15.03
C ALA A 118 9.95 -37.07 -14.78
N LEU A 119 9.07 -38.05 -14.56
CA LEU A 119 9.48 -39.42 -14.36
C LEU A 119 10.03 -40.04 -15.66
N LYS A 120 9.34 -39.82 -16.79
CA LYS A 120 9.83 -40.31 -18.11
C LYS A 120 11.20 -39.72 -18.47
N ALA A 121 11.44 -38.44 -18.17
CA ALA A 121 12.72 -37.77 -18.42
C ALA A 121 13.82 -38.31 -17.47
N GLY A 122 13.50 -38.48 -16.19
CA GLY A 122 14.42 -39.06 -15.22
C GLY A 122 14.84 -40.50 -15.56
N GLU A 123 13.93 -41.33 -16.07
CA GLU A 123 14.22 -42.67 -16.59
C GLU A 123 15.17 -42.67 -17.81
N GLN A 124 15.16 -41.58 -18.60
CA GLN A 124 16.09 -41.37 -19.68
C GLN A 124 17.40 -40.71 -19.23
N GLY A 125 17.60 -40.50 -17.93
CA GLY A 125 18.84 -39.93 -17.37
C GLY A 125 18.92 -38.40 -17.49
N VAL A 126 17.81 -37.72 -17.77
CA VAL A 126 17.75 -36.26 -17.82
C VAL A 126 17.50 -35.71 -16.42
N ASP A 127 18.35 -34.78 -15.95
CA ASP A 127 18.13 -34.08 -14.70
C ASP A 127 16.92 -33.15 -14.81
N THR A 128 15.84 -33.47 -14.11
CA THR A 128 14.54 -32.78 -14.23
C THR A 128 14.21 -32.01 -12.96
N TYR A 129 13.88 -30.75 -13.14
CA TYR A 129 13.54 -29.79 -12.07
C TYR A 129 12.08 -29.37 -12.19
N MET A 130 11.27 -29.69 -11.21
CA MET A 130 9.86 -29.31 -11.11
C MET A 130 9.76 -27.99 -10.35
N LEU A 131 9.49 -26.90 -11.05
CA LEU A 131 9.37 -25.56 -10.46
C LEU A 131 7.94 -25.33 -9.98
N THR A 132 7.74 -25.46 -8.68
CA THR A 132 6.47 -25.24 -8.01
C THR A 132 6.67 -24.96 -6.50
N PRO A 133 5.85 -24.11 -5.87
CA PRO A 133 5.77 -24.00 -4.40
C PRO A 133 4.97 -25.13 -3.75
N ASP A 134 4.25 -25.95 -4.53
CA ASP A 134 3.34 -26.96 -4.02
C ASP A 134 4.11 -28.15 -3.40
N LYS A 135 3.75 -28.48 -2.14
CA LYS A 135 4.37 -29.53 -1.35
C LYS A 135 4.10 -30.94 -1.91
N ASP A 136 3.00 -31.11 -2.66
CA ASP A 136 2.53 -32.42 -3.12
C ASP A 136 3.49 -33.02 -4.17
N TYR A 137 4.21 -32.20 -4.91
CA TYR A 137 5.26 -32.63 -5.83
C TYR A 137 6.44 -33.36 -5.15
N ALA A 138 6.59 -33.22 -3.84
CA ALA A 138 7.65 -33.94 -3.12
C ALA A 138 7.55 -35.48 -3.26
N GLN A 139 6.35 -36.01 -3.54
CA GLN A 139 6.13 -37.45 -3.80
C GLN A 139 6.84 -37.94 -5.09
N LEU A 140 7.13 -37.06 -6.02
CA LEU A 140 7.73 -37.34 -7.32
C LEU A 140 9.26 -37.36 -7.29
N VAL A 141 9.88 -36.83 -6.23
CA VAL A 141 11.32 -36.62 -6.11
C VAL A 141 12.08 -37.95 -6.10
N ARG A 142 13.10 -38.08 -6.97
CA ARG A 142 13.98 -39.24 -7.17
C ARG A 142 15.40 -38.79 -7.49
N SER A 143 16.31 -39.71 -7.76
CA SER A 143 17.72 -39.42 -8.01
C SER A 143 18.00 -38.41 -9.14
N ASN A 144 17.12 -38.35 -10.18
CA ASN A 144 17.27 -37.44 -11.30
C ASN A 144 16.03 -36.52 -11.43
N VAL A 145 15.15 -36.48 -10.44
CA VAL A 145 13.95 -35.65 -10.44
C VAL A 145 13.90 -34.84 -9.15
N TYR A 146 14.04 -33.55 -9.28
CA TYR A 146 14.19 -32.62 -8.17
C TYR A 146 13.00 -31.67 -8.11
N MET A 147 12.61 -31.28 -6.90
CA MET A 147 11.70 -30.17 -6.68
C MET A 147 12.51 -28.88 -6.57
N TYR A 148 12.20 -27.89 -7.40
CA TYR A 148 12.80 -26.56 -7.39
C TYR A 148 11.78 -25.56 -6.88
N ARG A 149 11.95 -25.07 -5.65
CA ARG A 149 10.92 -24.31 -4.97
C ARG A 149 11.42 -22.95 -4.48
N PRO A 150 10.55 -21.92 -4.50
CA PRO A 150 10.90 -20.60 -3.97
C PRO A 150 11.03 -20.63 -2.45
N ARG A 151 12.06 -19.97 -1.92
CA ARG A 151 12.29 -19.79 -0.46
C ARG A 151 11.50 -18.62 0.11
N HIS A 152 11.19 -18.68 1.41
CA HIS A 152 10.82 -17.51 2.20
C HIS A 152 12.05 -16.62 2.36
N GLY A 153 11.97 -15.36 1.92
CA GLY A 153 13.10 -14.43 1.97
C GLY A 153 13.88 -14.29 0.65
N GLY A 154 13.41 -14.94 -0.43
CA GLY A 154 13.97 -14.81 -1.78
C GLY A 154 14.84 -15.98 -2.22
N GLY A 155 15.02 -16.10 -3.53
CA GLY A 155 15.75 -17.22 -4.15
C GLY A 155 14.99 -18.54 -4.19
N TYR A 156 15.68 -19.60 -4.61
CA TYR A 156 15.12 -20.93 -4.76
C TYR A 156 15.95 -21.96 -4.02
N GLU A 157 15.34 -23.11 -3.71
CA GLU A 157 16.02 -24.29 -3.18
C GLU A 157 15.71 -25.51 -4.05
N THR A 158 16.72 -26.33 -4.27
CA THR A 158 16.57 -27.64 -4.89
C THR A 158 16.41 -28.68 -3.79
N MET A 159 15.38 -29.50 -3.91
CA MET A 159 15.12 -30.59 -2.98
C MET A 159 15.22 -31.92 -3.72
N GLY A 160 16.20 -32.72 -3.37
CA GLY A 160 16.34 -34.09 -3.76
C GLY A 160 15.75 -35.06 -2.71
N PRO A 161 15.97 -36.39 -2.87
CA PRO A 161 15.37 -37.38 -1.98
C PRO A 161 15.78 -37.23 -0.51
N GLU A 162 17.02 -36.84 -0.24
CA GLU A 162 17.53 -36.65 1.13
C GLU A 162 16.86 -35.46 1.82
N GLU A 163 16.73 -34.32 1.12
CA GLU A 163 16.09 -33.12 1.64
C GLU A 163 14.61 -33.34 1.90
N VAL A 164 13.90 -34.05 1.02
CA VAL A 164 12.50 -34.44 1.20
C VAL A 164 12.35 -35.36 2.41
N ASN A 165 13.15 -36.41 2.52
CA ASN A 165 13.09 -37.33 3.63
C ASN A 165 13.38 -36.66 4.96
N GLN A 166 14.38 -35.77 5.03
CA GLN A 166 14.71 -35.00 6.21
C GLN A 166 13.58 -34.05 6.61
N LYS A 167 13.02 -33.33 5.61
CA LYS A 167 11.98 -32.32 5.85
C LYS A 167 10.71 -32.91 6.42
N TYR A 168 10.24 -34.02 5.87
CA TYR A 168 8.99 -34.67 6.28
C TYR A 168 9.20 -35.79 7.32
N ASN A 169 10.44 -36.03 7.71
CA ASN A 169 10.85 -37.13 8.60
C ASN A 169 10.26 -38.48 8.17
N ILE A 170 10.61 -38.91 6.95
CA ILE A 170 10.17 -40.12 6.26
C ILE A 170 11.38 -40.87 5.68
N SER A 171 11.17 -42.13 5.26
CA SER A 171 12.22 -42.98 4.71
C SER A 171 12.31 -42.92 3.19
N SER A 172 11.28 -42.48 2.52
CA SER A 172 11.17 -42.36 1.05
C SER A 172 10.23 -41.20 0.64
N PRO A 173 10.56 -40.44 -0.43
CA PRO A 173 9.66 -39.40 -0.94
C PRO A 173 8.24 -39.89 -1.27
N LEU A 174 8.08 -41.13 -1.71
CA LEU A 174 6.77 -41.73 -2.00
C LEU A 174 5.84 -41.75 -0.79
N GLN A 175 6.37 -41.78 0.44
CA GLN A 175 5.59 -41.73 1.67
C GLN A 175 4.93 -40.38 1.91
N VAL A 176 5.24 -39.36 1.12
CA VAL A 176 4.50 -38.06 1.13
C VAL A 176 3.04 -38.30 0.77
N ILE A 177 2.70 -39.23 -0.11
CA ILE A 177 1.32 -39.59 -0.44
C ILE A 177 0.59 -40.07 0.82
N ASP A 178 1.25 -40.95 1.60
CA ASP A 178 0.68 -41.52 2.83
C ASP A 178 0.53 -40.47 3.93
N LEU A 179 1.47 -39.52 4.02
CA LEU A 179 1.36 -38.39 4.91
C LEU A 179 0.14 -37.52 4.58
N LEU A 180 -0.02 -37.16 3.31
CA LEU A 180 -1.16 -36.37 2.82
C LEU A 180 -2.48 -37.10 3.03
N ALA A 181 -2.51 -38.39 2.77
CA ALA A 181 -3.68 -39.22 3.01
C ALA A 181 -4.16 -39.18 4.46
N LEU A 182 -3.22 -39.22 5.41
CA LEU A 182 -3.55 -39.14 6.84
C LEU A 182 -3.87 -37.72 7.31
N MET A 183 -3.17 -36.72 6.79
CA MET A 183 -3.35 -35.32 7.21
C MET A 183 -4.60 -34.67 6.62
N GLY A 184 -4.98 -35.08 5.41
CA GLY A 184 -5.90 -34.33 4.58
C GLY A 184 -5.31 -33.01 4.09
N ASP A 185 -6.03 -32.31 3.24
CA ASP A 185 -5.69 -30.94 2.82
C ASP A 185 -6.93 -30.05 2.80
N SER A 186 -6.89 -28.99 3.59
CA SER A 186 -7.98 -28.02 3.64
C SER A 186 -8.02 -27.10 2.41
N ALA A 187 -6.90 -26.93 1.69
CA ALA A 187 -6.85 -26.11 0.49
C ALA A 187 -7.50 -26.83 -0.69
N ASP A 188 -7.34 -28.16 -0.76
CA ASP A 188 -7.91 -29.02 -1.78
C ASP A 188 -9.17 -29.75 -1.33
N ASN A 189 -9.57 -29.49 -0.08
CA ASN A 189 -10.80 -29.99 0.53
C ASN A 189 -10.94 -31.52 0.53
N PHE A 190 -9.87 -32.23 0.90
CA PHE A 190 -10.01 -33.65 1.19
C PHE A 190 -9.73 -33.96 2.67
N PRO A 191 -10.47 -34.95 3.25
CA PRO A 191 -10.71 -34.98 4.69
C PRO A 191 -9.56 -35.48 5.54
N GLY A 192 -8.77 -36.46 5.09
CA GLY A 192 -7.77 -37.14 5.91
C GLY A 192 -8.32 -37.82 7.16
N CYS A 193 -7.46 -38.07 8.14
CA CYS A 193 -7.85 -38.58 9.45
C CYS A 193 -8.07 -37.46 10.46
N PRO A 194 -9.27 -37.23 11.00
CA PRO A 194 -9.54 -36.09 11.87
C PRO A 194 -8.62 -35.99 13.09
N GLY A 195 -7.87 -34.85 13.18
CA GLY A 195 -6.93 -34.57 14.25
C GLY A 195 -5.59 -35.30 14.16
N VAL A 196 -5.23 -35.77 12.96
CA VAL A 196 -3.89 -36.22 12.60
C VAL A 196 -3.21 -35.09 11.81
N GLY A 197 -2.15 -34.52 12.37
CA GLY A 197 -1.29 -33.53 11.71
C GLY A 197 0.04 -34.14 11.33
N GLU A 198 0.89 -33.37 10.64
CA GLU A 198 2.16 -33.78 10.04
C GLU A 198 3.03 -34.65 10.96
N LYS A 199 3.27 -34.22 12.20
CA LYS A 199 4.09 -34.98 13.16
C LYS A 199 3.50 -36.35 13.54
N THR A 200 2.17 -36.43 13.60
CA THR A 200 1.50 -37.68 13.93
C THR A 200 1.47 -38.61 12.73
N ALA A 201 1.19 -38.05 11.54
CA ALA A 201 1.21 -38.78 10.28
C ALA A 201 2.61 -39.37 10.03
N SER A 202 3.67 -38.56 10.13
CA SER A 202 5.06 -39.00 9.97
C SER A 202 5.42 -40.14 10.96
N LYS A 203 4.99 -40.02 12.23
CA LYS A 203 5.21 -41.08 13.21
C LYS A 203 4.51 -42.38 12.83
N LEU A 204 3.25 -42.30 12.38
CA LEU A 204 2.48 -43.49 11.96
C LEU A 204 3.11 -44.12 10.70
N ILE A 205 3.52 -43.33 9.72
CA ILE A 205 4.13 -43.84 8.51
C ILE A 205 5.52 -44.45 8.77
N ASN A 206 6.31 -43.87 9.66
CA ASN A 206 7.57 -44.49 10.10
C ASN A 206 7.38 -45.81 10.85
N GLU A 207 6.27 -45.95 11.58
CA GLU A 207 5.97 -47.17 12.35
C GLU A 207 5.38 -48.29 11.46
N PHE A 208 4.48 -47.93 10.52
CA PHE A 208 3.72 -48.91 9.72
C PHE A 208 4.19 -48.97 8.25
N GLY A 209 4.95 -48.05 7.77
CA GLY A 209 5.45 -48.01 6.39
C GLY A 209 4.53 -47.27 5.42
N THR A 210 3.27 -47.76 5.25
CA THR A 210 2.27 -47.17 4.38
C THR A 210 0.89 -47.08 5.06
N VAL A 211 -0.01 -46.34 4.48
CA VAL A 211 -1.41 -46.24 4.95
C VAL A 211 -2.11 -47.61 4.91
N GLU A 212 -1.90 -48.42 3.89
CA GLU A 212 -2.47 -49.76 3.79
C GLU A 212 -2.03 -50.64 4.96
N GLN A 213 -0.74 -50.67 5.24
CA GLN A 213 -0.18 -51.43 6.39
C GLN A 213 -0.70 -50.89 7.73
N LEU A 214 -0.88 -49.57 7.86
CA LEU A 214 -1.52 -48.97 9.03
C LEU A 214 -2.96 -49.44 9.20
N LEU A 215 -3.74 -49.42 8.12
CA LEU A 215 -5.16 -49.80 8.15
C LEU A 215 -5.37 -51.32 8.42
N GLU A 216 -4.44 -52.16 7.94
CA GLU A 216 -4.44 -53.58 8.23
C GLU A 216 -4.05 -53.90 9.69
N ASN A 217 -3.27 -53.01 10.32
CA ASN A 217 -2.69 -53.22 11.65
C ASN A 217 -3.26 -52.25 12.71
N THR A 218 -4.48 -51.74 12.55
CA THR A 218 -5.09 -50.82 13.53
C THR A 218 -5.15 -51.36 14.95
N ALA A 219 -5.15 -52.68 15.14
CA ALA A 219 -5.08 -53.32 16.44
C ALA A 219 -3.81 -52.99 17.26
N GLN A 220 -2.73 -52.56 16.62
CA GLN A 220 -1.50 -52.17 17.28
C GLN A 220 -1.59 -50.71 17.81
N LEU A 221 -2.52 -49.89 17.30
CA LEU A 221 -2.78 -48.55 17.77
C LEU A 221 -3.49 -48.57 19.16
N LYS A 222 -3.14 -47.61 20.00
CA LYS A 222 -3.68 -47.49 21.36
C LYS A 222 -4.69 -46.34 21.51
N GLY A 223 -5.72 -46.57 22.30
CA GLY A 223 -6.67 -45.55 22.74
C GLY A 223 -7.37 -44.82 21.60
N LYS A 224 -7.60 -43.51 21.76
CA LYS A 224 -8.34 -42.67 20.80
C LYS A 224 -7.75 -42.63 19.38
N MET A 225 -6.47 -42.99 19.20
CA MET A 225 -5.87 -43.00 17.86
C MET A 225 -6.43 -44.14 17.02
N ARG A 226 -6.62 -45.33 17.64
CA ARG A 226 -7.24 -46.46 16.99
C ARG A 226 -8.65 -46.15 16.54
N GLU A 227 -9.47 -45.61 17.46
CA GLU A 227 -10.87 -45.22 17.17
C GLU A 227 -10.95 -44.24 16.00
N LYS A 228 -10.05 -43.24 15.94
CA LYS A 228 -10.00 -42.24 14.87
C LYS A 228 -9.66 -42.84 13.52
N VAL A 229 -8.63 -43.68 13.47
CA VAL A 229 -8.17 -44.28 12.21
C VAL A 229 -9.24 -45.26 11.70
N GLU A 230 -9.80 -46.09 12.61
CA GLU A 230 -10.88 -47.05 12.24
C GLU A 230 -12.17 -46.35 11.74
N ALA A 231 -12.50 -45.18 12.32
CA ALA A 231 -13.63 -44.36 11.90
C ALA A 231 -13.41 -43.62 10.57
N ALA A 232 -12.14 -43.34 10.19
CA ALA A 232 -11.79 -42.54 9.03
C ALA A 232 -11.23 -43.36 7.84
N VAL A 233 -11.43 -44.68 7.82
CA VAL A 233 -10.82 -45.57 6.80
C VAL A 233 -11.15 -45.13 5.38
N GLU A 234 -12.42 -44.83 5.08
CA GLU A 234 -12.82 -44.43 3.74
C GLU A 234 -12.33 -43.01 3.39
N ASP A 235 -12.33 -42.08 4.35
CA ASP A 235 -11.76 -40.73 4.18
C ASP A 235 -10.27 -40.79 3.90
N ILE A 236 -9.52 -41.65 4.60
CA ILE A 236 -8.06 -41.82 4.38
C ILE A 236 -7.80 -42.42 2.99
N LYS A 237 -8.55 -43.42 2.56
CA LYS A 237 -8.43 -44.02 1.21
C LYS A 237 -8.75 -42.99 0.12
N MET A 238 -9.84 -42.24 0.29
CA MET A 238 -10.21 -41.16 -0.64
C MET A 238 -9.14 -40.10 -0.69
N SER A 239 -8.63 -39.67 0.46
CA SER A 239 -7.56 -38.68 0.55
C SER A 239 -6.27 -39.18 -0.09
N LYS A 240 -5.92 -40.46 0.05
CA LYS A 240 -4.80 -41.07 -0.66
C LYS A 240 -4.98 -41.03 -2.17
N PHE A 241 -6.18 -41.37 -2.66
CA PHE A 241 -6.50 -41.28 -4.08
C PHE A 241 -6.38 -39.83 -4.62
N LEU A 242 -6.91 -38.85 -3.90
CA LEU A 242 -6.89 -37.44 -4.31
C LEU A 242 -5.50 -36.81 -4.24
N ALA A 243 -4.70 -37.16 -3.22
CA ALA A 243 -3.32 -36.65 -3.04
C ALA A 243 -2.29 -37.31 -3.98
N THR A 244 -2.64 -38.44 -4.60
CA THR A 244 -1.73 -39.15 -5.50
C THR A 244 -1.67 -38.45 -6.84
N ILE A 245 -0.50 -37.94 -7.20
CA ILE A 245 -0.23 -37.39 -8.53
C ILE A 245 -0.12 -38.55 -9.52
N ARG A 246 -0.93 -38.48 -10.59
CA ARG A 246 -0.91 -39.53 -11.64
C ARG A 246 0.35 -39.36 -12.49
N THR A 247 0.95 -40.48 -12.80
CA THR A 247 2.21 -40.52 -13.60
C THR A 247 2.07 -41.35 -14.89
N ASP A 248 0.81 -41.63 -15.23
CA ASP A 248 0.40 -42.38 -16.40
C ASP A 248 -0.51 -41.57 -17.36
N VAL A 249 -0.36 -40.24 -17.31
CA VAL A 249 -1.08 -39.31 -18.22
C VAL A 249 -0.73 -39.65 -19.66
N PRO A 250 -1.70 -39.64 -20.61
CA PRO A 250 -1.45 -39.93 -22.02
C PRO A 250 -0.74 -38.77 -22.71
N VAL A 251 0.47 -38.47 -22.26
CA VAL A 251 1.37 -37.45 -22.81
C VAL A 251 2.72 -38.08 -23.13
N GLU A 252 3.24 -37.84 -24.33
CA GLU A 252 4.54 -38.28 -24.73
C GLU A 252 5.63 -37.30 -24.33
N LEU A 253 6.78 -37.79 -23.91
CA LEU A 253 7.95 -36.96 -23.65
C LEU A 253 8.67 -36.70 -24.98
N ASP A 254 8.49 -35.51 -25.52
CA ASP A 254 9.17 -35.04 -26.73
C ASP A 254 10.25 -34.02 -26.33
N LEU A 255 11.48 -34.50 -26.17
CA LEU A 255 12.63 -33.67 -25.82
C LEU A 255 13.00 -32.69 -26.94
N GLU A 256 12.73 -32.97 -28.23
CA GLU A 256 12.97 -32.01 -29.32
C GLU A 256 12.00 -30.81 -29.24
N GLN A 257 10.74 -31.07 -28.87
CA GLN A 257 9.77 -30.04 -28.65
C GLN A 257 10.08 -29.18 -27.39
N LEU A 258 10.56 -29.82 -26.32
CA LEU A 258 10.94 -29.18 -25.07
C LEU A 258 12.26 -28.44 -25.13
N GLN A 259 13.09 -28.67 -26.18
CA GLN A 259 14.38 -28.00 -26.31
C GLN A 259 14.24 -26.49 -26.33
N LEU A 260 15.02 -25.79 -25.51
CA LEU A 260 15.04 -24.34 -25.47
C LEU A 260 15.57 -23.78 -26.78
N LYS A 261 14.76 -22.97 -27.45
CA LYS A 261 15.04 -22.32 -28.73
C LYS A 261 15.30 -20.85 -28.55
N GLU A 262 15.91 -20.18 -29.53
CA GLU A 262 16.04 -18.74 -29.54
C GLU A 262 14.63 -18.10 -29.61
N PRO A 263 14.33 -17.11 -28.76
CA PRO A 263 13.02 -16.49 -28.70
C PRO A 263 12.74 -15.59 -29.92
N ASP A 264 11.48 -15.44 -30.27
CA ASP A 264 11.03 -14.40 -31.20
C ASP A 264 11.10 -13.02 -30.50
N ALA A 265 12.27 -12.39 -30.66
CA ALA A 265 12.55 -11.10 -30.02
C ALA A 265 11.58 -9.99 -30.44
N THR A 266 11.11 -9.99 -31.70
CA THR A 266 10.18 -8.97 -32.22
C THR A 266 8.83 -9.09 -31.54
N LYS A 267 8.27 -10.31 -31.50
CA LYS A 267 6.97 -10.57 -30.87
C LYS A 267 7.01 -10.32 -29.36
N LEU A 268 8.08 -10.72 -28.69
CA LEU A 268 8.26 -10.43 -27.26
C LEU A 268 8.37 -8.93 -27.01
N GLN A 269 9.06 -8.19 -27.86
CA GLN A 269 9.15 -6.74 -27.74
C GLN A 269 7.79 -6.05 -27.90
N GLU A 270 6.97 -6.51 -28.86
CA GLU A 270 5.59 -6.01 -29.02
C GLU A 270 4.77 -6.27 -27.76
N ILE A 271 4.76 -7.52 -27.23
CA ILE A 271 4.01 -7.89 -26.02
C ILE A 271 4.52 -7.11 -24.80
N PHE A 272 5.83 -7.02 -24.58
CA PHE A 272 6.38 -6.30 -23.43
C PHE A 272 6.20 -4.79 -23.53
N THR A 273 6.16 -4.23 -24.75
CA THR A 273 5.82 -2.81 -24.97
C THR A 273 4.36 -2.56 -24.60
N GLU A 274 3.45 -3.44 -25.03
CA GLU A 274 2.03 -3.34 -24.70
C GLU A 274 1.76 -3.47 -23.19
N LEU A 275 2.51 -4.33 -22.50
CA LEU A 275 2.46 -4.53 -21.06
C LEU A 275 3.22 -3.45 -20.27
N GLU A 276 3.99 -2.61 -20.96
CA GLU A 276 4.90 -1.63 -20.35
C GLU A 276 6.04 -2.29 -19.56
N PHE A 277 6.43 -3.49 -19.94
CA PHE A 277 7.54 -4.25 -19.34
C PHE A 277 8.88 -3.89 -19.99
N LYS A 278 9.26 -2.63 -19.87
CA LYS A 278 10.44 -2.07 -20.55
C LYS A 278 11.73 -2.84 -20.24
N SER A 279 11.93 -3.27 -18.99
CA SER A 279 13.11 -4.05 -18.60
C SER A 279 13.23 -5.41 -19.30
N PHE A 280 12.12 -6.05 -19.62
CA PHE A 280 12.13 -7.31 -20.39
C PHE A 280 12.39 -7.08 -21.87
N ALA A 281 11.78 -6.07 -22.47
CA ALA A 281 12.01 -5.68 -23.86
C ALA A 281 13.50 -5.38 -24.12
N THR A 282 14.16 -4.67 -23.22
CA THR A 282 15.58 -4.31 -23.35
C THR A 282 16.52 -5.50 -23.17
N ARG A 283 16.23 -6.46 -22.27
CA ARG A 283 17.06 -7.68 -22.11
C ARG A 283 17.09 -8.53 -23.37
N LEU A 284 16.04 -8.51 -24.17
CA LEU A 284 15.98 -9.23 -25.45
C LEU A 284 16.90 -8.60 -26.49
N LEU A 285 16.97 -7.27 -26.56
CA LEU A 285 17.84 -6.55 -27.51
C LEU A 285 19.33 -6.77 -27.22
N ASN A 286 19.74 -6.79 -25.95
CA ASN A 286 21.12 -6.98 -25.53
C ASN A 286 21.66 -8.39 -25.77
N LYS A 287 20.82 -9.42 -25.99
CA LYS A 287 21.28 -10.76 -26.42
C LYS A 287 21.62 -10.85 -27.88
N ALA A 288 21.21 -9.91 -28.73
CA ALA A 288 21.45 -9.91 -30.15
C ALA A 288 22.88 -9.45 -30.56
N GLU A 289 23.60 -8.76 -29.68
CA GLU A 289 24.98 -8.35 -29.89
C GLU A 289 25.94 -9.14 -28.97
N LYS A 290 26.66 -10.15 -29.53
CA LYS A 290 27.74 -10.86 -28.83
C LYS A 290 28.98 -9.97 -28.78
N PRO A 291 29.53 -9.58 -27.61
CA PRO A 291 30.85 -8.96 -27.54
C PRO A 291 31.96 -9.99 -27.71
N LYS A 292 32.94 -9.61 -28.52
CA LYS A 292 34.20 -10.33 -28.70
C LYS A 292 34.97 -10.41 -27.39
N LYS A 293 35.55 -11.59 -27.12
CA LYS A 293 36.44 -11.92 -26.00
C LYS A 293 37.52 -10.87 -25.78
N VAL A 294 37.67 -10.43 -24.53
CA VAL A 294 38.93 -9.90 -24.01
C VAL A 294 39.31 -10.74 -22.79
N GLU A 295 40.56 -11.18 -22.81
CA GLU A 295 41.15 -12.11 -21.85
C GLU A 295 41.59 -11.46 -20.53
N ASN A 296 41.37 -12.22 -19.45
CA ASN A 296 42.12 -12.32 -18.19
C ASN A 296 42.52 -11.05 -17.41
N ARG A 297 41.96 -10.92 -16.22
CA ARG A 297 42.76 -10.60 -15.02
C ARG A 297 42.26 -11.34 -13.77
N GLN A 298 43.23 -11.89 -13.06
CA GLN A 298 43.12 -12.72 -11.86
C GLN A 298 42.42 -12.03 -10.70
N LEU A 299 41.53 -12.81 -10.07
CA LEU A 299 40.94 -12.51 -8.76
C LEU A 299 41.87 -13.05 -7.66
N SER A 300 42.16 -12.23 -6.66
CA SER A 300 42.76 -12.62 -5.41
C SER A 300 41.66 -12.96 -4.39
N LEU A 301 41.93 -14.10 -3.75
CA LEU A 301 41.17 -14.72 -2.70
C LEU A 301 41.41 -13.97 -1.36
N PHE A 302 40.37 -13.75 -0.58
CA PHE A 302 40.30 -13.38 0.85
C PHE A 302 39.37 -12.18 1.07
N ASP A 303 38.13 -12.49 1.49
CA ASP A 303 37.48 -11.85 2.61
C ASP A 303 36.27 -12.67 3.09
N GLU A 304 36.17 -12.88 4.38
CA GLU A 304 35.13 -13.64 5.08
C GLU A 304 33.87 -12.79 5.34
N PRO A 305 32.71 -13.44 5.55
CA PRO A 305 31.41 -12.74 5.55
C PRO A 305 31.02 -12.19 6.91
N ALA A 306 30.62 -10.92 6.94
CA ALA A 306 29.92 -10.30 8.05
C ALA A 306 28.40 -10.54 7.93
N MET A 307 27.79 -10.89 9.03
CA MET A 307 26.34 -11.19 9.17
C MET A 307 25.47 -9.98 8.77
N ALA A 308 24.53 -10.22 7.90
CA ALA A 308 23.56 -9.23 7.41
C ALA A 308 22.29 -9.24 8.25
N GLU A 309 21.92 -8.08 8.75
CA GLU A 309 20.58 -7.76 9.24
C GLU A 309 19.60 -7.71 8.05
N ALA A 310 18.37 -8.13 8.30
CA ALA A 310 17.33 -8.24 7.29
C ALA A 310 16.96 -6.88 6.69
N ASP A 311 17.33 -6.66 5.44
CA ASP A 311 17.03 -5.47 4.66
C ASP A 311 15.81 -5.70 3.76
N ASN A 312 14.84 -4.82 3.86
CA ASN A 312 13.60 -4.77 3.07
C ASN A 312 13.81 -4.20 1.65
N SER A 313 15.03 -4.27 1.11
CA SER A 313 15.42 -3.69 -0.19
C SER A 313 15.23 -4.61 -1.39
N LEU A 314 14.26 -5.52 -1.36
CA LEU A 314 14.02 -6.49 -2.46
C LEU A 314 13.41 -5.86 -3.74
N PHE A 315 13.35 -4.55 -3.87
CA PHE A 315 12.74 -3.87 -5.03
C PHE A 315 13.51 -2.65 -5.52
N GLU A 316 14.84 -2.68 -5.50
CA GLU A 316 15.59 -1.73 -6.31
C GLU A 316 15.80 -2.32 -7.72
N PRO A 317 15.49 -1.55 -8.78
CA PRO A 317 15.85 -1.93 -10.13
C PRO A 317 17.35 -1.72 -10.30
N GLN A 318 18.13 -2.78 -10.19
CA GLN A 318 19.52 -2.72 -10.61
C GLN A 318 19.58 -2.43 -12.11
N SER A 319 20.30 -1.40 -12.44
CA SER A 319 20.63 -0.87 -13.75
C SER A 319 21.15 -1.94 -14.71
N ALA A 320 20.32 -2.40 -15.61
CA ALA A 320 20.71 -3.04 -16.88
C ALA A 320 19.52 -3.08 -17.83
N ALA A 321 19.10 -1.92 -18.34
CA ALA A 321 18.08 -1.88 -19.37
C ALA A 321 18.04 -0.54 -20.13
N SER A 322 19.16 -0.11 -20.74
CA SER A 322 19.24 1.17 -21.42
C SER A 322 19.57 1.07 -22.92
N ALA A 323 18.95 0.15 -23.68
CA ALA A 323 19.23 0.10 -25.11
C ALA A 323 18.22 0.83 -26.00
N ASN A 324 17.07 1.31 -25.45
CA ASN A 324 16.07 2.05 -26.24
C ASN A 324 15.35 3.18 -25.47
N ARG A 325 15.73 3.47 -24.24
CA ARG A 325 15.28 4.68 -23.53
C ARG A 325 16.20 5.84 -23.87
N GLN A 326 15.60 7.00 -23.96
CA GLN A 326 16.37 8.22 -23.93
C GLN A 326 16.97 8.38 -22.54
N THR A 327 18.23 8.76 -22.49
CA THR A 327 18.96 9.07 -21.25
C THR A 327 19.65 10.39 -21.45
N LEU A 328 20.20 10.93 -20.40
CA LEU A 328 21.02 12.13 -20.46
C LEU A 328 22.15 11.99 -21.51
N GLU A 329 22.81 10.81 -21.59
CA GLU A 329 23.89 10.56 -22.54
C GLU A 329 23.44 10.43 -23.99
N THR A 330 22.22 9.94 -24.23
CA THR A 330 21.70 9.64 -25.57
C THR A 330 20.84 10.74 -26.17
N THR A 331 20.42 11.71 -25.34
CA THR A 331 19.52 12.80 -25.74
C THR A 331 20.32 14.08 -25.94
N PRO A 332 20.26 14.72 -27.12
CA PRO A 332 20.86 16.03 -27.30
C PRO A 332 20.23 17.07 -26.36
N HIS A 333 21.03 17.77 -25.59
CA HIS A 333 20.58 18.77 -24.64
C HIS A 333 21.60 19.92 -24.53
N GLU A 334 21.13 21.06 -24.03
CA GLU A 334 21.96 22.26 -23.74
C GLU A 334 21.83 22.57 -22.26
N TYR A 335 22.66 21.98 -21.41
CA TYR A 335 22.70 22.25 -19.98
C TYR A 335 23.84 23.15 -19.62
N HIS A 336 23.56 24.20 -18.86
CA HIS A 336 24.51 25.26 -18.56
C HIS A 336 24.79 25.37 -17.07
N LEU A 337 26.06 25.23 -16.70
CA LEU A 337 26.55 25.57 -15.38
C LEU A 337 26.83 27.09 -15.29
N VAL A 338 26.02 27.80 -14.53
CA VAL A 338 26.05 29.28 -14.39
C VAL A 338 26.87 29.66 -13.16
N GLN A 339 28.10 30.10 -13.37
CA GLN A 339 29.02 30.45 -12.27
C GLN A 339 29.51 31.89 -12.31
N THR A 340 29.47 32.53 -13.48
CA THR A 340 29.98 33.93 -13.59
C THR A 340 28.86 34.95 -13.37
N GLU A 341 29.22 36.13 -12.93
CA GLU A 341 28.29 37.25 -12.76
C GLU A 341 27.56 37.62 -14.07
N ALA A 342 28.28 37.56 -15.18
CA ALA A 342 27.70 37.86 -16.49
C ALA A 342 26.65 36.80 -16.90
N ASP A 343 26.92 35.51 -16.65
CA ASP A 343 25.98 34.41 -16.96
C ASP A 343 24.75 34.47 -16.05
N MET A 344 24.91 34.79 -14.75
CA MET A 344 23.77 34.99 -13.83
C MET A 344 22.87 36.13 -14.28
N GLN A 345 23.47 37.28 -14.67
CA GLN A 345 22.71 38.44 -15.16
C GLN A 345 22.00 38.11 -16.48
N ALA A 346 22.62 37.34 -17.38
CA ALA A 346 22.02 36.90 -18.61
C ALA A 346 20.83 35.94 -18.32
N LEU A 347 20.98 35.00 -17.39
CA LEU A 347 19.93 34.11 -16.96
C LEU A 347 18.73 34.85 -16.34
N VAL A 348 18.98 35.77 -15.41
CA VAL A 348 17.94 36.63 -14.82
C VAL A 348 17.14 37.36 -15.89
N THR A 349 17.85 37.94 -16.89
CA THR A 349 17.20 38.63 -18.01
C THR A 349 16.35 37.68 -18.84
N LEU A 350 16.83 36.47 -19.11
CA LEU A 350 16.13 35.45 -19.85
C LEU A 350 14.86 35.01 -19.09
N LEU A 351 14.97 34.66 -17.81
CA LEU A 351 13.87 34.21 -16.97
C LEU A 351 12.81 35.31 -16.75
N SER A 352 13.23 36.59 -16.70
CA SER A 352 12.29 37.71 -16.50
C SER A 352 11.29 37.91 -17.64
N THR A 353 11.56 37.36 -18.80
CA THR A 353 10.69 37.42 -19.98
C THR A 353 9.90 36.16 -20.23
N ALA A 354 10.11 35.10 -19.43
CA ALA A 354 9.48 33.83 -19.62
C ALA A 354 8.05 33.80 -19.02
N ASP A 355 7.11 33.23 -19.74
CA ASP A 355 5.74 33.01 -19.27
C ASP A 355 5.66 31.74 -18.39
N VAL A 356 6.54 30.78 -18.61
CA VAL A 356 6.61 29.50 -17.91
C VAL A 356 8.06 29.24 -17.51
N ILE A 357 8.28 28.89 -16.26
CA ILE A 357 9.58 28.51 -15.71
C ILE A 357 9.43 27.23 -14.94
N SER A 358 10.12 26.17 -15.35
CA SER A 358 10.36 25.00 -14.52
C SER A 358 11.51 25.30 -13.59
N LEU A 359 11.36 24.95 -12.31
CA LEU A 359 12.32 25.19 -11.27
C LEU A 359 12.47 23.96 -10.37
N ASP A 360 13.67 23.80 -9.82
CA ASP A 360 13.97 22.80 -8.82
C ASP A 360 15.07 23.32 -7.91
N THR A 361 15.17 22.81 -6.68
CA THR A 361 16.19 23.21 -5.69
C THR A 361 16.99 22.01 -5.23
N GLU A 362 18.31 22.09 -5.38
CA GLU A 362 19.24 21.13 -4.78
C GLU A 362 19.57 21.53 -3.35
N THR A 363 19.51 20.58 -2.43
CA THR A 363 19.58 20.87 -1.00
C THR A 363 20.38 19.83 -0.21
N THR A 364 20.66 20.15 1.05
CA THR A 364 21.40 19.27 1.97
C THR A 364 20.54 18.25 2.68
N SER A 365 19.22 18.36 2.62
CA SER A 365 18.28 17.48 3.38
C SER A 365 16.97 17.36 2.67
N THR A 366 16.29 16.23 2.82
CA THR A 366 14.89 16.05 2.39
C THR A 366 13.86 16.73 3.32
N ASN A 367 14.28 17.22 4.48
CA ASN A 367 13.47 18.05 5.37
C ASN A 367 13.67 19.52 5.01
N ALA A 368 12.69 20.14 4.37
CA ALA A 368 12.78 21.53 3.88
C ALA A 368 13.08 22.56 4.97
N ILE A 369 12.61 22.33 6.20
CA ILE A 369 12.83 23.23 7.34
C ILE A 369 14.30 23.25 7.78
N GLU A 370 15.03 22.15 7.61
CA GLU A 370 16.45 22.02 7.98
C GLU A 370 17.39 22.19 6.80
N ALA A 371 16.86 22.11 5.59
CA ALA A 371 17.60 22.10 4.36
C ALA A 371 18.33 23.44 4.11
N GLN A 372 19.54 23.35 3.58
CA GLN A 372 20.28 24.46 3.03
C GLN A 372 20.37 24.29 1.51
N LEU A 373 20.23 25.38 0.77
CA LEU A 373 20.37 25.38 -0.68
C LEU A 373 21.79 25.01 -1.10
N VAL A 374 21.90 24.09 -2.05
CA VAL A 374 23.12 23.72 -2.75
C VAL A 374 23.15 24.29 -4.17
N GLY A 375 21.98 24.44 -4.77
CA GLY A 375 21.83 25.00 -6.09
C GLY A 375 20.39 25.29 -6.47
N LEU A 376 20.25 26.05 -7.55
CA LEU A 376 18.98 26.40 -8.17
C LEU A 376 19.02 25.96 -9.63
N SER A 377 18.02 25.25 -10.11
CA SER A 377 17.93 24.87 -11.51
C SER A 377 16.67 25.43 -12.17
N PHE A 378 16.79 25.75 -13.46
CA PHE A 378 15.73 26.39 -14.23
C PHE A 378 15.68 25.84 -15.65
N ALA A 379 14.47 25.63 -16.18
CA ALA A 379 14.21 25.36 -17.59
C ALA A 379 13.02 26.18 -18.08
N ILE A 380 13.12 26.75 -19.28
CA ILE A 380 12.03 27.46 -19.98
C ILE A 380 11.73 26.88 -21.35
N GLU A 381 12.61 26.01 -21.83
CA GLU A 381 12.53 25.32 -23.11
C GLU A 381 12.99 23.88 -22.89
N GLU A 382 12.33 22.92 -23.52
CA GLU A 382 12.69 21.50 -23.43
C GLU A 382 14.11 21.27 -23.90
N LYS A 383 14.84 20.42 -23.20
CA LYS A 383 16.23 20.05 -23.44
C LYS A 383 17.24 21.18 -23.22
N LYS A 384 16.80 22.26 -22.56
CA LYS A 384 17.67 23.40 -22.24
C LYS A 384 17.42 23.85 -20.81
N ALA A 385 18.45 23.76 -19.98
CA ALA A 385 18.33 24.07 -18.57
C ALA A 385 19.62 24.72 -18.02
N TYR A 386 19.49 25.35 -16.87
CA TYR A 386 20.51 26.15 -16.21
C TYR A 386 20.62 25.76 -14.76
N TYR A 387 21.84 25.55 -14.27
CA TYR A 387 22.12 25.30 -12.87
C TYR A 387 22.99 26.39 -12.29
N VAL A 388 22.56 26.98 -11.18
CA VAL A 388 23.25 28.02 -10.43
C VAL A 388 23.70 27.43 -9.09
N PRO A 389 24.97 27.15 -8.86
CA PRO A 389 25.46 26.66 -7.57
C PRO A 389 25.34 27.73 -6.49
N VAL A 390 24.87 27.30 -5.30
CA VAL A 390 24.69 28.19 -4.14
C VAL A 390 25.75 27.81 -3.10
N PRO A 391 26.61 28.77 -2.66
CA PRO A 391 27.64 28.55 -1.66
C PRO A 391 27.08 28.16 -0.28
N GLU A 392 27.95 27.61 0.58
CA GLU A 392 27.58 27.25 1.96
C GLU A 392 27.44 28.48 2.86
N GLN A 393 28.20 29.54 2.56
CA GLN A 393 28.22 30.80 3.34
C GLN A 393 26.86 31.49 3.19
N ALA A 394 26.18 31.71 4.33
CA ALA A 394 24.79 32.19 4.36
C ALA A 394 24.62 33.55 3.61
N ASP A 395 25.55 34.50 3.77
CA ASP A 395 25.45 35.79 3.12
C ASP A 395 25.65 35.70 1.60
N GLU A 396 26.52 34.81 1.14
CA GLU A 396 26.76 34.57 -0.28
C GLU A 396 25.56 33.82 -0.91
N ALA A 397 25.03 32.84 -0.20
CA ALA A 397 23.81 32.11 -0.60
C ALA A 397 22.62 33.07 -0.74
N GLN A 398 22.43 33.94 0.25
CA GLN A 398 21.35 34.94 0.22
C GLN A 398 21.53 35.90 -0.96
N ASN A 399 22.75 36.36 -1.23
CA ASN A 399 23.04 37.25 -2.37
C ASN A 399 22.68 36.60 -3.71
N ILE A 400 22.89 35.30 -3.87
CA ILE A 400 22.52 34.59 -5.08
C ILE A 400 20.99 34.50 -5.17
N VAL A 401 20.31 34.05 -4.10
CA VAL A 401 18.87 33.92 -4.09
C VAL A 401 18.16 35.24 -4.36
N ASP A 402 18.66 36.34 -3.79
CA ASP A 402 18.09 37.69 -3.97
C ASP A 402 18.09 38.14 -5.42
N ARG A 403 19.05 37.70 -6.27
CA ARG A 403 19.07 38.00 -7.71
C ARG A 403 17.89 37.36 -8.45
N PHE A 404 17.46 36.20 -8.03
CA PHE A 404 16.34 35.47 -8.63
C PHE A 404 15.00 35.76 -7.94
N LYS A 405 15.01 36.53 -6.84
CA LYS A 405 13.79 36.81 -6.06
C LYS A 405 12.67 37.41 -6.90
N THR A 406 12.98 38.36 -7.78
CA THR A 406 11.98 38.98 -8.68
C THR A 406 11.37 37.98 -9.67
N ILE A 407 12.09 36.91 -10.02
CA ILE A 407 11.62 35.85 -10.89
C ILE A 407 10.63 34.95 -10.12
N TYR A 408 11.02 34.53 -8.93
CA TYR A 408 10.17 33.72 -8.06
C TYR A 408 8.88 34.45 -7.65
N GLU A 409 8.98 35.74 -7.36
CA GLU A 409 7.87 36.58 -6.90
C GLU A 409 7.05 37.23 -8.04
N ASN A 410 7.35 36.90 -9.30
CA ASN A 410 6.58 37.41 -10.44
C ASN A 410 5.16 36.73 -10.46
N PRO A 411 4.07 37.50 -10.22
CA PRO A 411 2.73 36.94 -10.16
C PRO A 411 2.13 36.50 -11.51
N LYS A 412 2.80 36.81 -12.63
CA LYS A 412 2.33 36.45 -13.97
C LYS A 412 2.92 35.17 -14.53
N THR A 413 4.13 34.82 -14.10
CA THR A 413 4.87 33.66 -14.60
C THR A 413 4.36 32.37 -13.94
N LEU A 414 4.02 31.36 -14.75
CA LEU A 414 3.72 30.01 -14.29
C LEU A 414 4.99 29.33 -13.81
N LYS A 415 5.02 28.90 -12.55
CA LYS A 415 6.11 28.10 -11.97
C LYS A 415 5.72 26.62 -12.00
N VAL A 416 6.59 25.84 -12.59
CA VAL A 416 6.44 24.37 -12.71
C VAL A 416 7.46 23.71 -11.81
N GLY A 417 7.05 22.69 -11.07
CA GLY A 417 7.95 21.90 -10.22
C GLY A 417 7.44 20.48 -10.01
N GLN A 418 8.31 19.64 -9.50
CA GLN A 418 7.97 18.30 -9.04
C GLN A 418 7.97 18.28 -7.51
N ASN A 419 6.79 18.21 -6.87
CA ASN A 419 6.65 18.44 -5.43
C ASN A 419 7.10 19.86 -5.03
N ILE A 420 6.64 20.84 -5.80
CA ILE A 420 7.04 22.27 -5.71
C ILE A 420 6.81 22.87 -4.30
N LYS A 421 6.01 22.22 -3.48
CA LYS A 421 5.81 22.60 -2.07
C LYS A 421 7.14 22.60 -1.32
N TYR A 422 7.98 21.59 -1.54
CA TYR A 422 9.30 21.49 -0.94
C TYR A 422 10.18 22.69 -1.31
N ASP A 423 10.24 23.05 -2.59
CA ASP A 423 11.02 24.18 -3.09
C ASP A 423 10.51 25.49 -2.52
N LEU A 424 9.20 25.65 -2.42
CA LEU A 424 8.56 26.82 -1.81
C LEU A 424 8.97 26.98 -0.34
N GLU A 425 8.99 25.91 0.43
CA GLU A 425 9.39 25.91 1.84
C GLU A 425 10.90 26.26 1.99
N VAL A 426 11.75 25.66 1.18
CA VAL A 426 13.19 25.95 1.18
C VAL A 426 13.43 27.43 0.82
N LEU A 427 12.86 27.93 -0.28
CA LEU A 427 13.01 29.31 -0.71
C LEU A 427 12.47 30.33 0.31
N ARG A 428 11.42 29.98 1.04
CA ARG A 428 10.87 30.80 2.13
C ARG A 428 11.90 31.06 3.23
N SER A 429 12.78 30.10 3.52
CA SER A 429 13.84 30.27 4.51
C SER A 429 14.88 31.34 4.09
N TYR A 430 14.93 31.65 2.80
CA TYR A 430 15.74 32.75 2.22
C TYR A 430 14.91 34.01 1.94
N GLY A 431 13.72 34.14 2.50
CA GLY A 431 12.88 35.33 2.36
C GLY A 431 12.25 35.51 0.98
N VAL A 432 12.11 34.43 0.22
CA VAL A 432 11.41 34.41 -1.08
C VAL A 432 9.96 33.95 -0.89
N ALA A 433 9.01 34.73 -1.39
CA ALA A 433 7.59 34.36 -1.47
C ALA A 433 7.28 33.95 -2.91
N LEU A 434 7.25 32.65 -3.18
CA LEU A 434 6.88 32.14 -4.51
C LEU A 434 5.46 32.61 -4.87
N GLN A 435 5.30 33.36 -5.94
CA GLN A 435 4.02 33.95 -6.36
C GLN A 435 3.65 33.55 -7.79
N GLY A 436 2.37 33.72 -8.13
CA GLY A 436 1.81 33.43 -9.43
C GLY A 436 1.24 32.02 -9.52
N PRO A 437 0.79 31.62 -10.71
CA PRO A 437 0.23 30.29 -10.92
C PRO A 437 1.30 29.21 -10.74
N LEU A 438 0.88 28.06 -10.19
CA LEU A 438 1.75 26.90 -9.98
C LEU A 438 1.28 25.73 -10.87
N PHE A 439 2.22 24.86 -11.21
CA PHE A 439 1.94 23.57 -11.80
C PHE A 439 2.88 22.53 -11.15
N ASP A 440 2.31 21.65 -10.34
CA ASP A 440 3.02 20.54 -9.71
C ASP A 440 2.78 19.26 -10.49
N THR A 441 3.83 18.65 -11.05
CA THR A 441 3.74 17.44 -11.87
C THR A 441 3.35 16.21 -11.05
N MET A 442 3.74 16.14 -9.77
CA MET A 442 3.36 15.08 -8.84
C MET A 442 1.84 15.11 -8.57
N VAL A 443 1.29 16.29 -8.29
CA VAL A 443 -0.15 16.46 -8.04
C VAL A 443 -0.96 16.29 -9.32
N ALA A 444 -0.46 16.76 -10.47
CA ALA A 444 -1.08 16.53 -11.77
C ALA A 444 -1.23 15.04 -12.07
N HIS A 445 -0.16 14.28 -11.89
CA HIS A 445 -0.19 12.83 -12.11
C HIS A 445 -1.08 12.11 -11.08
N TYR A 446 -1.07 12.54 -9.83
CA TYR A 446 -1.95 11.99 -8.80
C TYR A 446 -3.44 12.13 -9.17
N LEU A 447 -3.86 13.25 -9.73
CA LEU A 447 -5.27 13.41 -10.18
C LEU A 447 -5.62 12.50 -11.36
N LEU A 448 -4.65 12.19 -12.21
CA LEU A 448 -4.84 11.30 -13.37
C LEU A 448 -4.79 9.82 -12.97
N GLN A 449 -3.89 9.45 -12.07
CA GLN A 449 -3.57 8.06 -11.70
C GLN A 449 -3.30 7.91 -10.20
N PRO A 450 -4.31 8.08 -9.33
CA PRO A 450 -4.12 8.17 -7.87
C PRO A 450 -3.53 6.91 -7.20
N GLU A 451 -3.52 5.78 -7.89
CA GLU A 451 -3.01 4.49 -7.37
C GLU A 451 -1.54 4.23 -7.74
N LEU A 452 -0.94 5.06 -8.60
CA LEU A 452 0.43 4.86 -9.08
C LEU A 452 1.44 5.64 -8.24
N ARG A 453 2.72 5.46 -8.55
CA ARG A 453 3.79 6.28 -8.01
C ARG A 453 3.84 7.60 -8.74
N HIS A 454 4.13 8.68 -8.01
CA HIS A 454 4.13 10.04 -8.56
C HIS A 454 5.53 10.68 -8.56
N ASN A 455 6.60 9.88 -8.38
CA ASN A 455 7.96 10.37 -8.49
C ASN A 455 8.33 10.63 -9.96
N MET A 456 9.23 11.57 -10.17
CA MET A 456 9.65 12.04 -11.49
C MET A 456 10.21 10.89 -12.35
N ASP A 457 11.07 10.05 -11.82
CA ASP A 457 11.66 8.91 -12.53
C ASP A 457 10.60 8.03 -13.17
N PHE A 458 9.58 7.63 -12.38
CA PHE A 458 8.48 6.82 -12.88
C PHE A 458 7.68 7.54 -13.97
N MET A 459 7.40 8.83 -13.79
CA MET A 459 6.65 9.59 -14.77
C MET A 459 7.45 9.83 -16.06
N ALA A 460 8.75 10.11 -15.94
CA ALA A 460 9.65 10.23 -17.10
C ALA A 460 9.71 8.93 -17.90
N GLU A 461 9.80 7.79 -17.19
CA GLU A 461 9.75 6.48 -17.84
C GLU A 461 8.44 6.25 -18.59
N VAL A 462 7.30 6.54 -17.97
CA VAL A 462 5.97 6.22 -18.50
C VAL A 462 5.57 7.18 -19.62
N TYR A 463 5.80 8.46 -19.44
CA TYR A 463 5.27 9.49 -20.34
C TYR A 463 6.27 9.98 -21.40
N LEU A 464 7.57 9.95 -21.09
CA LEU A 464 8.61 10.47 -21.96
C LEU A 464 9.50 9.38 -22.57
N ASN A 465 9.38 8.13 -22.12
CA ASN A 465 10.31 7.05 -22.45
C ASN A 465 11.77 7.42 -22.14
N TYR A 466 11.96 8.09 -21.00
CA TYR A 466 13.22 8.66 -20.56
C TYR A 466 13.63 8.06 -19.20
N GLU A 467 14.88 7.67 -19.08
CA GLU A 467 15.49 7.19 -17.83
C GLU A 467 16.34 8.31 -17.24
N THR A 468 15.90 8.85 -16.12
CA THR A 468 16.58 9.94 -15.41
C THR A 468 17.82 9.43 -14.67
N VAL A 469 18.74 10.33 -14.37
CA VAL A 469 19.88 10.05 -13.47
C VAL A 469 19.35 9.93 -12.04
N HIS A 470 19.51 8.76 -11.44
CA HIS A 470 19.10 8.57 -10.04
C HIS A 470 20.07 9.28 -9.09
N ILE A 471 19.55 9.92 -8.04
CA ILE A 471 20.33 10.59 -7.00
C ILE A 471 21.38 9.67 -6.35
N ASP A 472 21.09 8.38 -6.21
CA ASP A 472 22.02 7.38 -5.65
C ASP A 472 23.29 7.20 -6.54
N ALA A 473 23.22 7.54 -7.82
CA ALA A 473 24.39 7.56 -8.70
C ALA A 473 25.36 8.72 -8.37
N LEU A 474 24.84 9.81 -7.80
CA LEU A 474 25.64 10.97 -7.40
C LEU A 474 26.16 10.85 -5.97
N ILE A 475 25.26 10.61 -5.01
CA ILE A 475 25.59 10.64 -3.58
C ILE A 475 25.84 9.26 -2.96
N GLY A 476 25.64 8.20 -3.74
CA GLY A 476 25.78 6.83 -3.28
C GLY A 476 24.51 6.27 -2.64
N PRO A 477 24.42 4.93 -2.43
CA PRO A 477 23.25 4.28 -1.90
C PRO A 477 22.96 4.68 -0.45
N LYS A 478 21.68 4.58 -0.06
CA LYS A 478 21.25 4.90 1.31
C LYS A 478 22.06 4.15 2.36
N GLY A 479 22.59 4.88 3.32
CA GLY A 479 23.37 4.31 4.42
C GLY A 479 24.38 5.31 5.00
N LYS A 480 25.20 4.85 5.93
CA LYS A 480 26.21 5.71 6.62
C LYS A 480 27.29 6.28 5.70
N ALA A 481 27.45 5.71 4.52
CA ALA A 481 28.44 6.15 3.52
C ALA A 481 27.84 7.06 2.45
N GLN A 482 26.55 7.36 2.49
CA GLN A 482 25.90 8.27 1.57
C GLN A 482 26.44 9.69 1.76
N LYS A 483 26.87 10.31 0.67
CA LYS A 483 27.36 11.70 0.69
C LYS A 483 26.20 12.68 0.79
N ASN A 484 26.50 13.88 1.22
CA ASN A 484 25.61 15.02 1.10
C ASN A 484 25.80 15.69 -0.26
N MET A 485 24.74 16.22 -0.87
CA MET A 485 24.83 16.94 -2.14
C MET A 485 25.85 18.11 -2.10
N ARG A 486 26.02 18.74 -0.95
CA ARG A 486 27.01 19.78 -0.69
C ARG A 486 28.49 19.34 -0.84
N GLU A 487 28.76 18.05 -0.69
CA GLU A 487 30.10 17.48 -0.81
C GLU A 487 30.54 17.27 -2.27
N LEU A 488 29.60 17.43 -3.22
CA LEU A 488 29.88 17.28 -4.65
C LEU A 488 30.30 18.60 -5.27
N ALA A 489 31.18 18.54 -6.27
CA ALA A 489 31.52 19.72 -7.06
C ALA A 489 30.32 20.16 -7.93
N PRO A 490 30.14 21.47 -8.19
CA PRO A 490 29.07 21.94 -9.08
C PRO A 490 29.07 21.28 -10.47
N SER A 491 30.26 20.91 -10.97
CA SER A 491 30.41 20.18 -12.24
C SER A 491 29.89 18.71 -12.20
N GLU A 492 29.72 18.13 -11.02
CA GLU A 492 29.15 16.78 -10.84
C GLU A 492 27.64 16.85 -10.71
N VAL A 493 27.10 17.95 -10.15
CA VAL A 493 25.67 18.12 -9.85
C VAL A 493 24.89 18.71 -11.02
N TYR A 494 25.48 19.63 -11.81
CA TYR A 494 24.73 20.48 -12.74
C TYR A 494 23.92 19.71 -13.79
N ASN A 495 24.45 18.58 -14.28
CA ASN A 495 23.72 17.77 -15.25
C ASN A 495 22.46 17.14 -14.66
N TYR A 496 22.57 16.61 -13.43
CA TYR A 496 21.45 16.06 -12.69
C TYR A 496 20.38 17.13 -12.42
N ALA A 497 20.77 18.25 -11.83
CA ALA A 497 19.84 19.33 -11.49
C ALA A 497 19.18 19.99 -12.72
N CYS A 498 19.92 20.11 -13.82
CA CYS A 498 19.36 20.58 -15.10
C CYS A 498 18.37 19.57 -15.69
N GLU A 499 18.68 18.29 -15.58
CA GLU A 499 17.77 17.20 -16.02
C GLU A 499 16.45 17.25 -15.24
N ASP A 500 16.49 17.44 -13.90
CA ASP A 500 15.30 17.50 -13.07
C ASP A 500 14.38 18.67 -13.48
N ALA A 501 14.93 19.86 -13.72
CA ALA A 501 14.17 21.01 -14.20
C ALA A 501 13.61 20.80 -15.62
N ASP A 502 14.39 20.24 -16.54
CA ASP A 502 13.98 19.97 -17.92
C ASP A 502 12.90 18.90 -18.02
N ILE A 503 13.12 17.74 -17.37
CA ILE A 503 12.15 16.63 -17.36
C ILE A 503 10.83 17.07 -16.71
N THR A 504 10.90 17.88 -15.64
CA THR A 504 9.70 18.45 -15.02
C THR A 504 8.93 19.33 -15.98
N LEU A 505 9.60 20.15 -16.80
CA LEU A 505 8.94 20.95 -17.86
C LEU A 505 8.30 20.07 -18.93
N GLN A 506 9.00 19.05 -19.41
CA GLN A 506 8.49 18.09 -20.39
C GLN A 506 7.27 17.33 -19.83
N LEU A 507 7.31 16.89 -18.58
CA LEU A 507 6.20 16.23 -17.90
C LEU A 507 4.97 17.16 -17.80
N LYS A 508 5.17 18.44 -17.44
CA LYS A 508 4.07 19.42 -17.46
C LYS A 508 3.40 19.49 -18.84
N ASN A 509 4.17 19.55 -19.92
CA ASN A 509 3.65 19.66 -21.28
C ASN A 509 2.82 18.43 -21.69
N VAL A 510 3.16 17.24 -21.18
CA VAL A 510 2.43 15.98 -21.44
C VAL A 510 1.21 15.83 -20.51
N LEU A 511 1.33 16.22 -19.24
CA LEU A 511 0.28 16.00 -18.24
C LEU A 511 -0.85 17.03 -18.34
N GLN A 512 -0.55 18.28 -18.70
CA GLN A 512 -1.56 19.35 -18.78
C GLN A 512 -2.72 19.01 -19.76
N PRO A 513 -2.49 18.56 -21.02
CA PRO A 513 -3.59 18.16 -21.88
C PRO A 513 -4.40 16.98 -21.32
N LYS A 514 -3.74 16.07 -20.60
CA LYS A 514 -4.41 14.91 -19.98
C LYS A 514 -5.34 15.30 -18.83
N LEU A 515 -5.01 16.35 -18.06
CA LEU A 515 -5.89 16.91 -17.04
C LEU A 515 -7.18 17.46 -17.66
N VAL A 516 -7.08 18.13 -18.82
CA VAL A 516 -8.23 18.62 -19.59
C VAL A 516 -9.07 17.44 -20.09
N GLU A 517 -8.46 16.46 -20.73
CA GLU A 517 -9.12 15.26 -21.25
C GLU A 517 -9.83 14.47 -20.14
N ALA A 518 -9.21 14.36 -18.97
CA ALA A 518 -9.80 13.72 -17.80
C ALA A 518 -10.89 14.56 -17.12
N GLY A 519 -11.05 15.85 -17.47
CA GLY A 519 -12.03 16.76 -16.86
C GLY A 519 -11.68 17.19 -15.43
N VAL A 520 -10.41 17.04 -15.00
CA VAL A 520 -9.94 17.38 -13.65
C VAL A 520 -9.12 18.67 -13.61
N GLU A 521 -9.03 19.40 -14.71
CA GLU A 521 -8.27 20.66 -14.80
C GLU A 521 -8.78 21.71 -13.81
N ARG A 522 -10.08 21.80 -13.63
CA ARG A 522 -10.68 22.74 -12.68
C ARG A 522 -10.30 22.40 -11.23
N LEU A 523 -10.38 21.14 -10.86
CA LEU A 523 -9.93 20.65 -9.55
C LEU A 523 -8.45 20.97 -9.31
N PHE A 524 -7.62 20.73 -10.33
CA PHE A 524 -6.20 21.03 -10.29
C PHE A 524 -5.94 22.52 -10.06
N ASN A 525 -6.52 23.40 -10.87
CA ASN A 525 -6.22 24.83 -10.85
C ASN A 525 -6.92 25.59 -9.72
N GLU A 526 -8.12 25.20 -9.30
CA GLU A 526 -8.93 25.94 -8.33
C GLU A 526 -8.78 25.41 -6.90
N VAL A 527 -8.34 24.15 -6.72
CA VAL A 527 -8.25 23.52 -5.40
C VAL A 527 -6.82 23.08 -5.09
N GLU A 528 -6.24 22.18 -5.91
CA GLU A 528 -4.98 21.54 -5.53
C GLU A 528 -3.78 22.49 -5.64
N MET A 529 -3.67 23.27 -6.70
CA MET A 529 -2.55 24.23 -6.85
C MET A 529 -2.60 25.36 -5.82
N PRO A 530 -3.76 26.02 -5.58
CA PRO A 530 -3.85 27.02 -4.54
C PRO A 530 -3.65 26.48 -3.11
N LEU A 531 -3.82 25.19 -2.89
CA LEU A 531 -3.59 24.55 -1.60
C LEU A 531 -2.09 24.41 -1.27
N ILE A 532 -1.21 24.31 -2.26
CA ILE A 532 0.23 24.14 -2.05
C ILE A 532 0.83 25.22 -1.13
N PRO A 533 0.67 26.53 -1.38
CA PRO A 533 1.18 27.55 -0.50
C PRO A 533 0.52 27.55 0.90
N VAL A 534 -0.71 27.09 1.04
CA VAL A 534 -1.37 26.92 2.34
C VAL A 534 -0.67 25.86 3.17
N LEU A 535 -0.42 24.70 2.58
CA LEU A 535 0.25 23.58 3.25
C LEU A 535 1.69 23.94 3.60
N ALA A 536 2.41 24.55 2.67
CA ALA A 536 3.78 25.00 2.92
C ALA A 536 3.85 26.02 4.09
N GLU A 537 2.87 26.92 4.18
CA GLU A 537 2.81 27.86 5.31
C GLU A 537 2.52 27.12 6.61
N MET A 538 1.58 26.19 6.63
CA MET A 538 1.28 25.38 7.81
C MET A 538 2.47 24.55 8.27
N GLU A 539 3.19 23.92 7.33
CA GLU A 539 4.40 23.14 7.60
C GLU A 539 5.52 24.02 8.15
N CYS A 540 5.76 25.19 7.56
CA CYS A 540 6.72 26.15 8.07
C CYS A 540 6.33 26.74 9.45
N ASN A 541 5.07 27.00 9.68
CA ASN A 541 4.60 27.47 11.00
C ASN A 541 4.85 26.42 12.07
N GLY A 542 4.58 25.13 11.75
CA GLY A 542 4.67 24.04 12.70
C GLY A 542 3.69 24.17 13.87
N VAL A 543 3.84 23.30 14.84
CA VAL A 543 2.98 23.26 16.04
C VAL A 543 3.84 23.26 17.29
N ARG A 544 3.47 24.09 18.25
CA ARG A 544 4.12 24.15 19.55
C ARG A 544 3.57 23.10 20.48
N ILE A 545 4.45 22.49 21.27
CA ILE A 545 4.04 21.50 22.29
C ILE A 545 4.59 21.86 23.66
N ASP A 546 3.82 21.56 24.68
CA ASP A 546 4.23 21.64 26.09
C ASP A 546 5.01 20.38 26.48
N THR A 547 6.34 20.52 26.48
CA THR A 547 7.25 19.41 26.83
C THR A 547 7.20 19.03 28.32
N ALA A 548 6.81 19.98 29.20
CA ALA A 548 6.66 19.71 30.62
C ALA A 548 5.42 18.85 30.86
N ALA A 549 4.29 19.20 30.25
CA ALA A 549 3.07 18.42 30.29
C ALA A 549 3.27 17.01 29.67
N LEU A 550 3.97 16.89 28.53
CA LEU A 550 4.30 15.57 27.95
C LEU A 550 5.16 14.71 28.88
N LYS A 551 6.10 15.31 29.58
CA LYS A 551 6.95 14.59 30.55
C LYS A 551 6.13 14.07 31.74
N GLU A 552 5.18 14.86 32.25
CA GLU A 552 4.24 14.44 33.28
C GLU A 552 3.34 13.30 32.78
N THR A 553 2.78 13.45 31.57
CA THR A 553 1.99 12.40 30.92
C THR A 553 2.79 11.10 30.74
N SER A 554 4.07 11.20 30.36
CA SER A 554 4.97 10.05 30.24
C SER A 554 5.13 9.31 31.56
N GLN A 555 5.29 10.03 32.68
CA GLN A 555 5.39 9.44 34.01
C GLN A 555 4.10 8.71 34.39
N VAL A 556 2.94 9.36 34.25
CA VAL A 556 1.65 8.77 34.56
C VAL A 556 1.37 7.53 33.71
N PHE A 557 1.62 7.60 32.42
CA PHE A 557 1.39 6.44 31.53
C PHE A 557 2.35 5.30 31.81
N THR A 558 3.59 5.59 32.15
CA THR A 558 4.59 4.58 32.53
C THR A 558 4.20 3.88 33.84
N GLU A 559 3.76 4.62 34.86
CA GLU A 559 3.28 4.04 36.12
C GLU A 559 2.06 3.14 35.90
N ARG A 560 1.07 3.60 35.12
CA ARG A 560 -0.12 2.80 34.77
C ARG A 560 0.27 1.55 33.97
N MET A 561 1.20 1.68 33.04
CA MET A 561 1.68 0.55 32.22
C MET A 561 2.37 -0.51 33.10
N LEU A 562 3.19 -0.09 34.06
CA LEU A 562 3.82 -0.99 35.03
C LEU A 562 2.79 -1.68 35.93
N GLN A 563 1.77 -0.95 36.38
CA GLN A 563 0.67 -1.53 37.16
C GLN A 563 -0.08 -2.59 36.34
N LEU A 564 -0.48 -2.27 35.10
CA LEU A 564 -1.13 -3.23 34.20
C LEU A 564 -0.27 -4.47 33.96
N GLU A 565 1.04 -4.29 33.80
CA GLU A 565 1.97 -5.40 33.65
C GLU A 565 1.97 -6.34 34.85
N GLN A 566 1.93 -5.80 36.07
CA GLN A 566 1.81 -6.60 37.29
C GLN A 566 0.47 -7.33 37.36
N GLU A 567 -0.63 -6.67 37.04
CA GLU A 567 -1.96 -7.28 37.00
C GLU A 567 -2.04 -8.41 35.97
N ILE A 568 -1.40 -8.21 34.79
CA ILE A 568 -1.26 -9.25 33.75
C ILE A 568 -0.46 -10.44 34.28
N TYR A 569 0.67 -10.22 34.96
CA TYR A 569 1.49 -11.29 35.51
C TYR A 569 0.76 -12.06 36.62
N GLN A 570 0.03 -11.36 37.47
CA GLN A 570 -0.81 -11.99 38.50
C GLN A 570 -1.88 -12.87 37.87
N ALA A 571 -2.57 -12.37 36.86
CA ALA A 571 -3.62 -13.10 36.15
C ALA A 571 -3.08 -14.30 35.36
N ALA A 572 -1.86 -14.20 34.83
CA ALA A 572 -1.18 -15.27 34.11
C ALA A 572 -0.47 -16.28 35.01
N GLY A 573 -0.20 -15.93 36.30
CA GLY A 573 0.56 -16.72 37.25
C GLY A 573 2.06 -16.76 36.97
N LYS A 574 2.57 -15.96 36.03
CA LYS A 574 3.98 -15.88 35.66
C LYS A 574 4.32 -14.61 34.90
N THR A 575 5.61 -14.28 34.84
CA THR A 575 6.15 -13.17 34.05
C THR A 575 6.43 -13.59 32.61
N PHE A 576 6.16 -12.70 31.66
CA PHE A 576 6.42 -12.88 30.24
C PHE A 576 6.47 -11.51 29.54
N ASN A 577 6.96 -11.45 28.30
CA ASN A 577 6.97 -10.20 27.56
C ASN A 577 5.57 -9.89 26.98
N VAL A 578 4.81 -8.99 27.64
CA VAL A 578 3.46 -8.56 27.23
C VAL A 578 3.46 -7.88 25.86
N ALA A 579 4.59 -7.32 25.45
CA ALA A 579 4.75 -6.73 24.12
C ALA A 579 4.93 -7.77 23.00
N SER A 580 5.23 -9.03 23.33
CA SER A 580 5.43 -10.10 22.36
C SER A 580 4.10 -10.77 21.97
N PRO A 581 3.62 -10.60 20.71
CA PRO A 581 2.39 -11.26 20.27
C PRO A 581 2.41 -12.78 20.43
N LYS A 582 3.60 -13.39 20.26
CA LYS A 582 3.79 -14.84 20.43
C LYS A 582 3.57 -15.25 21.87
N GLN A 583 4.26 -14.60 22.82
CA GLN A 583 4.15 -14.97 24.25
C GLN A 583 2.75 -14.71 24.80
N VAL A 584 2.12 -13.59 24.40
CA VAL A 584 0.71 -13.31 24.73
C VAL A 584 -0.20 -14.42 24.19
N GLY A 585 0.00 -14.86 22.96
CA GLY A 585 -0.79 -15.95 22.38
C GLY A 585 -0.60 -17.28 23.09
N ASP A 586 0.64 -17.62 23.44
CA ASP A 586 0.97 -18.85 24.18
C ASP A 586 0.32 -18.86 25.57
N ILE A 587 0.32 -17.71 26.28
CA ILE A 587 -0.35 -17.57 27.56
C ILE A 587 -1.87 -17.67 27.44
N LEU A 588 -2.49 -16.79 26.62
CA LEU A 588 -3.95 -16.70 26.56
C LEU A 588 -4.60 -17.97 26.00
N PHE A 589 -4.03 -18.54 24.97
CA PHE A 589 -4.64 -19.62 24.20
C PHE A 589 -3.99 -20.99 24.42
N GLY A 590 -2.69 -21.02 24.73
CA GLY A 590 -1.96 -22.25 25.02
C GLY A 590 -2.18 -22.73 26.46
N GLU A 591 -1.92 -21.85 27.44
CA GLU A 591 -1.94 -22.20 28.86
C GLU A 591 -3.29 -21.92 29.53
N MET A 592 -3.77 -20.66 29.44
CA MET A 592 -5.03 -20.27 30.08
C MET A 592 -6.27 -20.81 29.34
N LYS A 593 -6.14 -21.08 28.02
CA LYS A 593 -7.21 -21.61 27.17
C LYS A 593 -8.53 -20.83 27.29
N ILE A 594 -8.44 -19.50 27.22
CA ILE A 594 -9.59 -18.61 27.39
C ILE A 594 -10.69 -18.83 26.33
N ILE A 595 -10.36 -19.49 25.23
CA ILE A 595 -11.29 -19.98 24.20
C ILE A 595 -10.86 -21.36 23.67
N ASP A 596 -11.79 -22.18 23.24
CA ASP A 596 -11.53 -23.55 22.78
C ASP A 596 -10.83 -23.63 21.43
N LYS A 597 -11.13 -22.70 20.49
CA LYS A 597 -10.62 -22.70 19.10
C LYS A 597 -10.03 -21.33 18.74
N PRO A 598 -8.83 -20.99 19.23
CA PRO A 598 -8.19 -19.74 18.90
C PRO A 598 -7.71 -19.72 17.44
N LYS A 599 -7.86 -18.58 16.77
CA LYS A 599 -7.32 -18.36 15.42
C LYS A 599 -5.79 -18.45 15.46
N LYS A 600 -5.21 -19.10 14.44
CA LYS A 600 -3.75 -19.17 14.24
C LYS A 600 -3.38 -18.57 12.90
N THR A 601 -2.20 -18.01 12.83
CA THR A 601 -1.57 -17.57 11.57
C THR A 601 -1.20 -18.79 10.71
N LYS A 602 -0.87 -18.57 9.44
CA LYS A 602 -0.34 -19.62 8.55
C LYS A 602 0.93 -20.30 9.11
N THR A 603 1.68 -19.60 9.96
CA THR A 603 2.88 -20.12 10.65
C THR A 603 2.57 -20.82 11.97
N GLY A 604 1.31 -21.03 12.29
CA GLY A 604 0.89 -21.75 13.51
C GLY A 604 0.90 -20.93 14.81
N GLN A 605 1.26 -19.64 14.75
CA GLN A 605 1.20 -18.75 15.91
C GLN A 605 -0.24 -18.32 16.18
N TYR A 606 -0.58 -18.10 17.43
CA TYR A 606 -1.87 -17.55 17.82
C TYR A 606 -2.03 -16.10 17.34
N VAL A 607 -3.18 -15.76 16.79
CA VAL A 607 -3.51 -14.39 16.38
C VAL A 607 -3.90 -13.59 17.62
N THR A 608 -3.12 -12.56 17.95
CA THR A 608 -3.36 -11.64 19.07
C THR A 608 -3.50 -10.20 18.61
N SER A 609 -4.05 -10.01 17.38
CA SER A 609 -4.36 -8.66 16.88
C SER A 609 -5.37 -7.97 17.80
N GLU A 610 -5.37 -6.65 17.80
CA GLU A 610 -6.31 -5.85 18.58
C GLU A 610 -7.76 -6.25 18.33
N GLU A 611 -8.11 -6.46 17.06
CA GLU A 611 -9.42 -6.91 16.61
C GLU A 611 -9.86 -8.21 17.28
N VAL A 612 -8.97 -9.22 17.30
CA VAL A 612 -9.26 -10.51 17.95
C VAL A 612 -9.37 -10.35 19.46
N LEU A 613 -8.47 -9.61 20.09
CA LEU A 613 -8.49 -9.42 21.53
C LEU A 613 -9.70 -8.59 21.98
N GLN A 614 -10.16 -7.60 21.19
CA GLN A 614 -11.39 -6.84 21.51
C GLN A 614 -12.61 -7.74 21.59
N THR A 615 -12.76 -8.74 20.71
CA THR A 615 -13.87 -9.70 20.79
C THR A 615 -13.81 -10.59 22.04
N LEU A 616 -12.65 -10.65 22.68
CA LEU A 616 -12.39 -11.47 23.87
C LEU A 616 -12.31 -10.65 25.17
N ARG A 617 -12.48 -9.31 25.09
CA ARG A 617 -12.32 -8.38 26.22
C ARG A 617 -13.18 -8.76 27.43
N SER A 618 -14.39 -9.26 27.20
CA SER A 618 -15.31 -9.69 28.27
C SER A 618 -15.09 -11.11 28.76
N LYS A 619 -14.24 -11.92 28.09
CA LYS A 619 -14.03 -13.32 28.45
C LYS A 619 -13.12 -13.53 29.66
N HIS A 620 -12.11 -12.67 29.81
CA HIS A 620 -11.19 -12.73 30.95
C HIS A 620 -10.54 -11.36 31.19
N PRO A 621 -10.38 -10.91 32.46
CA PRO A 621 -9.81 -9.59 32.77
C PRO A 621 -8.41 -9.36 32.18
N ILE A 622 -7.58 -10.38 32.08
CA ILE A 622 -6.24 -10.29 31.50
C ILE A 622 -6.27 -9.72 30.06
N VAL A 623 -7.32 -10.00 29.29
CA VAL A 623 -7.42 -9.52 27.89
C VAL A 623 -7.63 -8.00 27.88
N ALA A 624 -8.47 -7.47 28.77
CA ALA A 624 -8.66 -6.04 28.92
C ALA A 624 -7.34 -5.36 29.32
N HIS A 625 -6.62 -5.90 30.30
CA HIS A 625 -5.34 -5.35 30.76
C HIS A 625 -4.26 -5.39 29.65
N ILE A 626 -4.22 -6.45 28.82
CA ILE A 626 -3.29 -6.53 27.69
C ILE A 626 -3.63 -5.49 26.62
N LEU A 627 -4.90 -5.28 26.33
CA LEU A 627 -5.34 -4.23 25.39
C LEU A 627 -4.97 -2.85 25.89
N ASP A 628 -5.24 -2.55 27.14
CA ASP A 628 -4.95 -1.26 27.78
C ASP A 628 -3.42 -1.03 27.87
N TYR A 629 -2.64 -2.05 28.22
CA TYR A 629 -1.17 -2.01 28.20
C TYR A 629 -0.63 -1.69 26.79
N ARG A 630 -1.13 -2.36 25.75
CA ARG A 630 -0.70 -2.13 24.38
C ARG A 630 -1.08 -0.72 23.89
N ALA A 631 -2.25 -0.23 24.27
CA ALA A 631 -2.68 1.12 23.95
C ALA A 631 -1.74 2.16 24.57
N LEU A 632 -1.48 2.07 25.86
CA LEU A 632 -0.52 2.96 26.56
C LEU A 632 0.88 2.88 25.97
N LYS A 633 1.37 1.67 25.70
CA LYS A 633 2.70 1.48 25.11
C LYS A 633 2.81 2.13 23.74
N LYS A 634 1.76 2.02 22.90
CA LYS A 634 1.71 2.69 21.60
C LYS A 634 1.71 4.21 21.76
N LEU A 635 0.90 4.75 22.70
CA LEU A 635 0.84 6.19 22.94
C LEU A 635 2.17 6.76 23.43
N LEU A 636 2.82 6.07 24.37
CA LEU A 636 4.14 6.44 24.87
C LEU A 636 5.17 6.47 23.74
N GLY A 637 5.30 5.35 22.99
CA GLY A 637 6.36 5.22 21.99
C GLY A 637 6.13 6.06 20.75
N THR A 638 4.86 6.29 20.35
CA THR A 638 4.56 7.00 19.10
C THR A 638 4.43 8.51 19.30
N TYR A 639 3.93 8.96 20.46
CA TYR A 639 3.63 10.35 20.69
C TYR A 639 4.37 10.92 21.90
N VAL A 640 4.12 10.42 23.10
CA VAL A 640 4.54 11.08 24.33
C VAL A 640 6.05 11.22 24.47
N ASP A 641 6.80 10.14 24.17
CA ASP A 641 8.27 10.11 24.24
C ASP A 641 8.95 10.48 22.91
N ALA A 642 8.21 10.42 21.80
CA ALA A 642 8.74 10.72 20.48
C ALA A 642 8.64 12.20 20.13
N LEU A 643 7.47 12.85 20.36
CA LEU A 643 7.25 14.24 19.97
C LEU A 643 8.29 15.22 20.52
N PRO A 644 8.73 15.16 21.80
CA PRO A 644 9.76 16.07 22.29
C PRO A 644 11.09 16.00 21.51
N LYS A 645 11.41 14.84 20.92
CA LYS A 645 12.64 14.63 20.16
C LYS A 645 12.55 15.16 18.73
N LEU A 646 11.35 15.46 18.27
CA LEU A 646 11.06 15.99 16.94
C LEU A 646 10.94 17.52 16.91
N ILE A 647 11.09 18.16 18.06
CA ILE A 647 11.12 19.62 18.11
C ILE A 647 12.37 20.12 17.38
N ASN A 648 12.15 20.91 16.35
CA ASN A 648 13.22 21.55 15.63
C ASN A 648 13.90 22.61 16.54
N PRO A 649 15.22 22.52 16.79
CA PRO A 649 15.91 23.42 17.71
C PRO A 649 15.94 24.88 17.25
N ARG A 650 15.78 25.14 15.95
CA ARG A 650 15.79 26.50 15.37
C ARG A 650 14.43 27.20 15.56
N THR A 651 13.33 26.47 15.40
CA THR A 651 11.98 27.04 15.46
C THR A 651 11.29 26.83 16.80
N GLY A 652 11.67 25.80 17.55
CA GLY A 652 11.00 25.39 18.79
C GLY A 652 9.68 24.63 18.54
N HIS A 653 9.38 24.29 17.29
CA HIS A 653 8.13 23.63 16.88
C HIS A 653 8.37 22.24 16.32
N ILE A 654 7.27 21.48 16.23
CA ILE A 654 7.21 20.25 15.43
C ILE A 654 6.64 20.61 14.07
N HIS A 655 7.32 20.17 13.03
CA HIS A 655 6.90 20.35 11.63
C HIS A 655 6.50 19.01 11.06
N THR A 656 5.20 18.84 10.77
CA THR A 656 4.69 17.68 10.04
C THR A 656 4.66 17.98 8.55
N SER A 657 4.70 16.98 7.69
CA SER A 657 4.42 17.15 6.26
C SER A 657 2.99 16.75 5.93
N PHE A 658 2.25 17.61 5.23
CA PHE A 658 0.93 17.33 4.69
C PHE A 658 1.02 16.89 3.23
N ASN A 659 0.67 15.64 2.95
CA ASN A 659 0.81 15.06 1.63
C ASN A 659 -0.52 15.08 0.88
N GLN A 660 -0.53 15.70 -0.33
CA GLN A 660 -1.70 15.76 -1.21
C GLN A 660 -1.86 14.51 -2.07
N ALA A 661 -0.76 13.84 -2.42
CA ALA A 661 -0.70 12.79 -3.43
C ALA A 661 -0.54 11.36 -2.86
N VAL A 662 -1.10 11.08 -1.67
CA VAL A 662 -0.94 9.78 -1.00
C VAL A 662 -2.25 9.02 -0.87
N THR A 663 -3.33 9.70 -0.48
CA THR A 663 -4.59 9.00 -0.22
C THR A 663 -5.43 8.91 -1.49
N ALA A 664 -6.01 7.78 -1.75
CA ALA A 664 -6.83 7.59 -2.93
C ALA A 664 -8.21 8.29 -2.88
N THR A 665 -8.56 8.91 -1.75
CA THR A 665 -9.82 9.64 -1.55
C THR A 665 -9.69 11.15 -1.70
N GLY A 666 -8.49 11.69 -1.87
CA GLY A 666 -8.27 13.14 -1.88
C GLY A 666 -8.03 13.75 -0.51
N ARG A 667 -8.17 13.00 0.58
CA ARG A 667 -7.80 13.47 1.92
C ARG A 667 -6.31 13.75 2.01
N LEU A 668 -5.92 14.75 2.79
CA LEU A 668 -4.53 14.94 3.16
C LEU A 668 -4.08 13.81 4.09
N SER A 669 -2.83 13.42 3.99
CA SER A 669 -2.17 12.61 5.00
C SER A 669 -1.06 13.41 5.67
N SER A 670 -0.75 13.07 6.92
CA SER A 670 0.32 13.70 7.69
C SER A 670 1.42 12.68 7.96
N SER A 671 2.68 13.09 7.77
CA SER A 671 3.83 12.24 8.04
C SER A 671 4.96 13.03 8.71
N ASP A 672 5.84 12.32 9.38
CA ASP A 672 7.10 12.80 9.94
C ASP A 672 7.00 14.01 10.90
N PRO A 673 6.14 13.96 11.94
CA PRO A 673 5.30 12.87 12.45
C PRO A 673 3.85 12.90 11.93
N ASN A 674 3.15 11.76 11.97
CA ASN A 674 1.71 11.74 11.67
C ASN A 674 0.89 12.30 12.85
N LEU A 675 0.44 13.54 12.74
CA LEU A 675 -0.36 14.22 13.75
C LEU A 675 -1.88 14.00 13.60
N GLN A 676 -2.34 13.47 12.44
CA GLN A 676 -3.76 13.19 12.21
C GLN A 676 -4.24 11.92 12.91
N ASN A 677 -3.33 11.07 13.40
CA ASN A 677 -3.66 9.82 14.08
C ASN A 677 -3.62 9.93 15.62
N ILE A 678 -3.50 11.12 16.19
CA ILE A 678 -3.58 11.33 17.63
C ILE A 678 -5.00 11.01 18.08
N PRO A 679 -5.19 10.10 19.08
CA PRO A 679 -6.52 9.66 19.44
C PRO A 679 -7.42 10.80 19.94
N VAL A 680 -8.63 10.85 19.41
CA VAL A 680 -9.67 11.79 19.84
C VAL A 680 -10.46 11.24 21.03
N ARG A 681 -10.59 9.91 21.11
CA ARG A 681 -11.43 9.22 22.08
C ARG A 681 -10.58 8.60 23.19
N GLY A 682 -11.12 8.63 24.41
CA GLY A 682 -10.46 8.09 25.59
C GLY A 682 -9.66 9.16 26.35
N GLU A 683 -9.56 8.99 27.66
CA GLU A 683 -8.85 9.94 28.54
C GLU A 683 -7.36 10.08 28.17
N ASP A 684 -6.72 8.97 27.77
CA ASP A 684 -5.31 8.97 27.41
C ASP A 684 -5.01 9.80 26.14
N GLY A 685 -5.91 9.80 25.15
CA GLY A 685 -5.81 10.64 23.96
C GLY A 685 -5.99 12.13 24.29
N LYS A 686 -6.89 12.44 25.20
CA LYS A 686 -7.14 13.81 25.69
C LYS A 686 -5.89 14.40 26.36
N GLU A 687 -5.19 13.61 27.17
CA GLU A 687 -3.94 14.06 27.81
C GLU A 687 -2.86 14.44 26.80
N ILE A 688 -2.75 13.72 25.68
CA ILE A 688 -1.82 14.09 24.61
C ILE A 688 -2.26 15.39 23.91
N ARG A 689 -3.57 15.58 23.65
CA ARG A 689 -4.08 16.79 23.00
C ARG A 689 -3.89 18.05 23.84
N LYS A 690 -3.91 17.95 25.19
CA LYS A 690 -3.57 19.06 26.08
C LYS A 690 -2.16 19.61 25.87
N CYS A 691 -1.26 18.77 25.39
CA CYS A 691 0.13 19.17 25.17
C CYS A 691 0.33 20.01 23.91
N PHE A 692 -0.65 20.08 23.00
CA PHE A 692 -0.59 20.94 21.81
C PHE A 692 -1.11 22.32 22.16
N ILE A 693 -0.22 23.31 22.14
CA ILE A 693 -0.46 24.67 22.61
C ILE A 693 -0.26 25.69 21.48
N PRO A 694 -0.90 26.87 21.56
CA PRO A 694 -0.67 27.94 20.59
C PRO A 694 0.69 28.61 20.79
N GLU A 695 1.03 29.53 19.91
CA GLU A 695 2.17 30.44 20.07
C GLU A 695 2.06 31.24 21.36
N GLU A 696 3.18 31.73 21.85
CA GLU A 696 3.19 32.55 23.06
C GLU A 696 2.37 33.82 22.88
N GLY A 697 1.45 34.06 23.79
CA GLY A 697 0.54 35.18 23.71
C GLY A 697 -0.66 35.01 22.76
N CYS A 698 -0.84 33.81 22.19
CA CYS A 698 -1.98 33.45 21.37
C CYS A 698 -2.95 32.51 22.10
N GLU A 699 -4.14 32.38 21.58
CA GLU A 699 -5.15 31.39 21.98
C GLU A 699 -5.25 30.29 20.90
N PHE A 700 -5.57 29.10 21.34
CA PHE A 700 -5.85 27.97 20.42
C PHE A 700 -7.31 28.08 19.96
N PHE A 701 -7.51 28.03 18.66
CA PHE A 701 -8.84 28.03 18.03
C PHE A 701 -8.98 26.80 17.17
N SER A 702 -10.10 26.08 17.35
CA SER A 702 -10.46 24.93 16.53
C SER A 702 -11.81 25.18 15.86
N ALA A 703 -11.92 24.79 14.60
CA ALA A 703 -13.17 24.77 13.85
C ALA A 703 -13.34 23.43 13.14
N ASP A 704 -14.44 22.74 13.37
CA ASP A 704 -14.73 21.39 12.88
C ASP A 704 -16.06 21.35 12.13
N TYR A 705 -16.10 20.65 11.01
CA TYR A 705 -17.35 20.44 10.28
C TYR A 705 -18.29 19.49 11.01
N SER A 706 -19.50 19.96 11.26
CA SER A 706 -20.55 19.15 11.88
C SER A 706 -21.14 18.17 10.85
N GLN A 707 -20.80 16.90 10.96
CA GLN A 707 -21.37 15.79 10.18
C GLN A 707 -21.27 15.98 8.65
N ILE A 708 -20.13 16.46 8.15
CA ILE A 708 -19.96 16.81 6.74
C ILE A 708 -20.30 15.65 5.80
N GLU A 709 -19.88 14.43 6.11
CA GLU A 709 -20.14 13.26 5.26
C GLU A 709 -21.64 12.91 5.17
N LEU A 710 -22.38 13.11 6.24
CA LEU A 710 -23.85 12.94 6.23
C LEU A 710 -24.54 14.03 5.41
N ARG A 711 -24.04 15.26 5.45
CA ARG A 711 -24.56 16.37 4.63
C ARG A 711 -24.25 16.18 3.14
N VAL A 712 -23.05 15.68 2.83
CA VAL A 712 -22.66 15.25 1.48
C VAL A 712 -23.57 14.12 1.00
N MET A 713 -23.86 13.13 1.85
CA MET A 713 -24.80 12.04 1.50
C MET A 713 -26.22 12.59 1.25
N ALA A 714 -26.71 13.51 2.06
CA ALA A 714 -28.03 14.13 1.84
C ALA A 714 -28.10 14.81 0.47
N HIS A 715 -27.08 15.56 0.11
CA HIS A 715 -26.97 16.22 -1.19
C HIS A 715 -26.86 15.22 -2.34
N LEU A 716 -26.03 14.19 -2.24
CA LEU A 716 -25.84 13.18 -3.29
C LEU A 716 -27.09 12.30 -3.51
N SER A 717 -27.75 11.90 -2.40
CA SER A 717 -28.91 11.02 -2.46
C SER A 717 -30.20 11.76 -2.79
N GLN A 718 -30.27 13.08 -2.58
CA GLN A 718 -31.48 13.90 -2.69
C GLN A 718 -32.65 13.33 -1.86
N ASP A 719 -32.35 12.68 -0.74
CA ASP A 719 -33.36 12.13 0.16
C ASP A 719 -34.09 13.25 0.90
N ALA A 720 -35.39 13.36 0.62
CA ALA A 720 -36.20 14.45 1.16
C ALA A 720 -36.20 14.51 2.71
N ASN A 721 -36.31 13.33 3.35
CA ASN A 721 -36.30 13.29 4.83
C ASN A 721 -34.95 13.70 5.40
N MET A 722 -33.88 13.35 4.72
CA MET A 722 -32.51 13.69 5.15
C MET A 722 -32.21 15.19 4.90
N LEU A 723 -32.63 15.72 3.74
CA LEU A 723 -32.53 17.15 3.44
C LEU A 723 -33.31 18.01 4.43
N ASP A 724 -34.54 17.64 4.72
CA ASP A 724 -35.41 18.38 5.65
C ASP A 724 -34.86 18.32 7.08
N ALA A 725 -34.37 17.14 7.53
CA ALA A 725 -33.74 17.01 8.84
C ALA A 725 -32.56 17.96 9.04
N PHE A 726 -31.69 18.10 8.00
CA PHE A 726 -30.57 19.05 8.09
C PHE A 726 -30.97 20.52 7.92
N ARG A 727 -32.01 20.85 7.13
CA ARG A 727 -32.49 22.21 6.97
C ARG A 727 -33.16 22.73 8.21
N GLU A 728 -33.90 21.87 8.92
CA GLU A 728 -34.62 22.22 10.16
C GLU A 728 -33.76 22.05 11.43
N GLY A 729 -32.52 21.59 11.27
CA GLY A 729 -31.56 21.44 12.37
C GLY A 729 -31.86 20.28 13.33
N TYR A 730 -32.63 19.29 12.90
CA TYR A 730 -32.93 18.11 13.73
C TYR A 730 -31.71 17.22 13.94
N ASP A 731 -31.62 16.60 15.10
CA ASP A 731 -30.65 15.56 15.39
C ASP A 731 -30.98 14.30 14.61
N ILE A 732 -30.33 14.11 13.46
CA ILE A 732 -30.57 12.97 12.57
C ILE A 732 -30.34 11.61 13.26
N HIS A 733 -29.44 11.55 14.26
CA HIS A 733 -29.21 10.32 15.00
C HIS A 733 -30.33 10.01 15.99
N ALA A 734 -30.86 11.03 16.63
CA ALA A 734 -32.03 10.90 17.49
C ALA A 734 -33.29 10.59 16.66
N ALA A 735 -33.47 11.24 15.52
CA ALA A 735 -34.57 10.97 14.60
C ALA A 735 -34.50 9.53 14.05
N THR A 736 -33.31 9.07 13.66
CA THR A 736 -33.09 7.67 13.21
C THR A 736 -33.41 6.67 14.33
N ALA A 737 -32.95 6.93 15.56
CA ALA A 737 -33.25 6.08 16.72
C ALA A 737 -34.75 6.04 17.02
N ALA A 738 -35.43 7.18 17.04
CA ALA A 738 -36.86 7.29 17.26
C ALA A 738 -37.68 6.42 16.28
N LYS A 739 -37.29 6.48 15.00
CA LYS A 739 -37.96 5.70 13.94
C LYS A 739 -37.69 4.21 14.03
N ILE A 740 -36.44 3.82 14.35
CA ILE A 740 -36.04 2.40 14.46
C ILE A 740 -36.70 1.73 15.67
N TYR A 741 -36.75 2.44 16.80
CA TYR A 741 -37.32 1.90 18.04
C TYR A 741 -38.81 2.24 18.22
N ASP A 742 -39.43 2.87 17.20
CA ASP A 742 -40.86 3.23 17.15
C ASP A 742 -41.32 4.01 18.38
N LYS A 743 -40.63 5.11 18.68
CA LYS A 743 -40.90 6.00 19.80
C LYS A 743 -40.70 7.48 19.47
N PRO A 744 -41.26 8.41 20.24
CA PRO A 744 -41.00 9.84 20.08
C PRO A 744 -39.52 10.16 20.27
N VAL A 745 -39.02 11.18 19.55
CA VAL A 745 -37.62 11.65 19.68
C VAL A 745 -37.27 12.03 21.13
N SER A 746 -38.22 12.58 21.87
CA SER A 746 -38.04 12.96 23.27
C SER A 746 -37.82 11.77 24.24
N GLU A 747 -38.17 10.56 23.82
CA GLU A 747 -38.01 9.33 24.60
C GLU A 747 -36.79 8.51 24.18
N VAL A 748 -36.02 8.97 23.18
CA VAL A 748 -34.80 8.31 22.73
C VAL A 748 -33.74 8.41 23.81
N THR A 749 -33.23 7.26 24.25
CA THR A 749 -32.18 7.21 25.24
C THR A 749 -30.82 7.55 24.61
N ARG A 750 -29.88 7.98 25.44
CA ARG A 750 -28.50 8.28 24.99
C ARG A 750 -27.81 7.06 24.34
N ASP A 751 -28.11 5.84 24.81
CA ASP A 751 -27.57 4.60 24.27
C ASP A 751 -28.13 4.32 22.86
N GLU A 752 -29.45 4.45 22.71
CA GLU A 752 -30.11 4.27 21.41
C GLU A 752 -29.65 5.28 20.38
N ARG A 753 -29.51 6.55 20.77
CA ARG A 753 -28.95 7.59 19.93
C ARG A 753 -27.51 7.27 19.53
N THR A 754 -26.69 6.73 20.46
CA THR A 754 -25.31 6.34 20.20
C THR A 754 -25.23 5.15 19.25
N LYS A 755 -26.12 4.13 19.42
CA LYS A 755 -26.23 2.99 18.49
C LYS A 755 -26.65 3.46 17.09
N ALA A 756 -27.66 4.33 17.01
CA ALA A 756 -28.10 4.92 15.74
C ALA A 756 -26.98 5.75 15.08
N LYS A 757 -26.23 6.55 15.84
CA LYS A 757 -25.06 7.28 15.32
C LYS A 757 -24.04 6.33 14.67
N ARG A 758 -23.69 5.25 15.35
CA ARG A 758 -22.74 4.26 14.83
C ARG A 758 -23.30 3.50 13.64
N ALA A 759 -24.60 3.21 13.64
CA ALA A 759 -25.31 2.59 12.53
C ALA A 759 -25.34 3.51 11.31
N ASN A 760 -25.72 4.79 11.46
CA ASN A 760 -25.79 5.76 10.38
C ASN A 760 -24.45 5.88 9.65
N PHE A 761 -23.35 6.06 10.36
CA PHE A 761 -22.02 6.10 9.75
C PHE A 761 -21.63 4.74 9.14
N GLY A 762 -21.93 3.62 9.82
CA GLY A 762 -21.62 2.29 9.29
C GLY A 762 -22.38 2.00 8.00
N ILE A 763 -23.65 2.35 7.91
CA ILE A 763 -24.51 2.09 6.75
C ILE A 763 -24.03 2.90 5.54
N ILE A 764 -23.71 4.18 5.73
CA ILE A 764 -23.15 5.04 4.67
C ILE A 764 -21.87 4.43 4.08
N TYR A 765 -21.06 3.76 4.92
CA TYR A 765 -19.86 3.06 4.49
C TYR A 765 -20.11 1.62 4.01
N GLY A 766 -21.38 1.24 3.77
CA GLY A 766 -21.72 -0.07 3.23
C GLY A 766 -21.48 -1.23 4.19
N ILE A 767 -21.68 -1.02 5.50
CA ILE A 767 -21.53 -2.08 6.50
C ILE A 767 -22.59 -3.16 6.30
N THR A 768 -22.20 -4.42 6.43
CA THR A 768 -23.14 -5.56 6.40
C THR A 768 -23.85 -5.76 7.75
N VAL A 769 -24.95 -6.48 7.76
CA VAL A 769 -25.64 -6.89 9.01
C VAL A 769 -24.68 -7.59 9.98
N PHE A 770 -23.80 -8.45 9.48
CA PHE A 770 -22.78 -9.13 10.28
C PHE A 770 -21.78 -8.13 10.87
N GLY A 771 -21.26 -7.23 10.05
CA GLY A 771 -20.28 -6.22 10.49
C GLY A 771 -20.88 -5.23 11.50
N LEU A 772 -22.16 -4.85 11.33
CA LEU A 772 -22.86 -3.96 12.27
C LEU A 772 -23.13 -4.65 13.60
N ALA A 773 -23.57 -5.90 13.58
CA ALA A 773 -23.80 -6.71 14.78
C ALA A 773 -22.52 -6.85 15.61
N ASP A 774 -21.41 -7.17 14.97
CA ASP A 774 -20.09 -7.30 15.59
C ASP A 774 -19.61 -5.96 16.18
N ARG A 775 -19.68 -4.88 15.39
CA ARG A 775 -19.22 -3.54 15.79
C ARG A 775 -20.00 -2.92 16.95
N LEU A 776 -21.30 -3.22 17.05
CA LEU A 776 -22.17 -2.73 18.12
C LEU A 776 -22.30 -3.72 19.28
N ASN A 777 -21.78 -4.96 19.12
CA ASN A 777 -21.96 -6.06 20.04
C ASN A 777 -23.44 -6.34 20.34
N ILE A 778 -24.27 -6.45 19.27
CA ILE A 778 -25.71 -6.68 19.33
C ILE A 778 -26.06 -7.96 18.52
N GLU A 779 -27.28 -8.45 18.70
CA GLU A 779 -27.80 -9.57 17.94
C GLU A 779 -27.96 -9.19 16.44
N ARG A 780 -27.75 -10.18 15.54
CA ARG A 780 -27.91 -9.97 14.09
C ARG A 780 -29.31 -9.49 13.70
N ALA A 781 -30.33 -9.91 14.44
CA ALA A 781 -31.71 -9.46 14.22
C ALA A 781 -31.85 -7.95 14.49
N GLU A 782 -31.27 -7.45 15.59
CA GLU A 782 -31.24 -6.03 15.92
C GLU A 782 -30.43 -5.23 14.89
N ALA A 783 -29.26 -5.73 14.49
CA ALA A 783 -28.46 -5.08 13.45
C ALA A 783 -29.21 -4.99 12.10
N LYS A 784 -29.97 -6.03 11.74
CA LYS A 784 -30.81 -6.01 10.56
C LYS A 784 -31.94 -4.99 10.69
N GLN A 785 -32.61 -4.93 11.85
CA GLN A 785 -33.66 -3.94 12.14
C GLN A 785 -33.13 -2.51 12.02
N LEU A 786 -31.92 -2.25 12.49
CA LEU A 786 -31.24 -0.95 12.36
C LEU A 786 -31.03 -0.57 10.89
N ILE A 787 -30.53 -1.48 10.06
CA ILE A 787 -30.29 -1.25 8.63
C ILE A 787 -31.60 -1.08 7.86
N ASP A 788 -32.55 -1.98 8.06
CA ASP A 788 -33.84 -1.93 7.37
C ASP A 788 -34.62 -0.66 7.77
N GLY A 789 -34.59 -0.27 9.05
CA GLY A 789 -35.17 0.96 9.56
C GLY A 789 -34.55 2.22 8.98
N TYR A 790 -33.23 2.23 8.83
CA TYR A 790 -32.51 3.34 8.21
C TYR A 790 -32.95 3.53 6.74
N PHE A 791 -32.96 2.47 5.93
CA PHE A 791 -33.36 2.57 4.53
C PHE A 791 -34.86 2.83 4.34
N LYS A 792 -35.69 2.41 5.29
CA LYS A 792 -37.11 2.79 5.31
C LYS A 792 -37.29 4.30 5.58
N MET A 793 -36.42 4.89 6.38
CA MET A 793 -36.43 6.31 6.67
C MET A 793 -35.81 7.14 5.53
N PHE A 794 -34.75 6.62 4.90
CA PHE A 794 -33.98 7.27 3.86
C PHE A 794 -33.89 6.41 2.58
N PRO A 795 -35.00 6.25 1.87
CA PRO A 795 -35.04 5.34 0.71
C PRO A 795 -34.17 5.77 -0.47
N GLN A 796 -34.01 7.09 -0.69
CA GLN A 796 -33.16 7.58 -1.77
C GLN A 796 -31.67 7.38 -1.46
N VAL A 797 -31.27 7.25 -0.19
CA VAL A 797 -29.91 6.87 0.17
C VAL A 797 -29.58 5.45 -0.35
N GLN A 798 -30.50 4.51 -0.17
CA GLN A 798 -30.32 3.16 -0.71
C GLN A 798 -30.23 3.17 -2.24
N GLN A 799 -31.10 3.95 -2.89
CA GLN A 799 -31.09 4.09 -4.35
C GLN A 799 -29.77 4.68 -4.84
N TYR A 800 -29.27 5.73 -4.19
CA TYR A 800 -27.98 6.34 -4.51
C TYR A 800 -26.83 5.31 -4.37
N MET A 801 -26.82 4.51 -3.31
CA MET A 801 -25.77 3.49 -3.10
C MET A 801 -25.75 2.44 -4.22
N GLU A 802 -26.90 2.00 -4.70
CA GLU A 802 -26.97 1.09 -5.84
C GLU A 802 -26.54 1.77 -7.13
N GLN A 803 -26.99 3.02 -7.37
CA GLN A 803 -26.58 3.81 -8.53
C GLN A 803 -25.07 4.05 -8.57
N ALA A 804 -24.43 4.33 -7.42
CA ALA A 804 -22.99 4.52 -7.35
C ALA A 804 -22.22 3.24 -7.79
N LYS A 805 -22.70 2.06 -7.40
CA LYS A 805 -22.15 0.78 -7.85
C LYS A 805 -22.35 0.58 -9.36
N GLU A 806 -23.54 0.90 -9.88
CA GLU A 806 -23.82 0.78 -11.31
C GLU A 806 -22.98 1.74 -12.15
N THR A 807 -22.84 2.97 -11.70
CA THR A 807 -21.95 3.97 -12.32
C THR A 807 -20.50 3.48 -12.34
N ALA A 808 -20.03 2.93 -11.21
CA ALA A 808 -18.69 2.36 -11.11
C ALA A 808 -18.50 1.16 -12.07
N ARG A 809 -19.50 0.29 -12.22
CA ARG A 809 -19.46 -0.83 -13.17
C ARG A 809 -19.43 -0.39 -14.62
N ALA A 810 -20.13 0.68 -14.95
CA ALA A 810 -20.19 1.22 -16.31
C ALA A 810 -18.91 1.97 -16.70
N ASN A 811 -18.39 2.80 -15.79
CA ASN A 811 -17.30 3.74 -16.07
C ASN A 811 -15.92 3.22 -15.63
N GLY A 812 -15.87 2.24 -14.71
CA GLY A 812 -14.63 1.81 -14.05
C GLY A 812 -14.15 2.73 -12.94
N TYR A 813 -14.86 3.82 -12.64
CA TYR A 813 -14.54 4.80 -11.60
C TYR A 813 -15.81 5.48 -11.05
N VAL A 814 -15.64 6.17 -9.92
CA VAL A 814 -16.61 7.13 -9.36
C VAL A 814 -15.95 8.49 -9.18
N GLU A 815 -16.75 9.55 -9.04
CA GLU A 815 -16.27 10.94 -8.97
C GLU A 815 -16.84 11.69 -7.76
N THR A 816 -16.06 12.66 -7.26
CA THR A 816 -16.52 13.69 -6.32
C THR A 816 -17.25 14.81 -7.03
N PHE A 817 -17.81 15.80 -6.28
CA PHE A 817 -18.37 17.05 -6.84
C PHE A 817 -17.40 17.85 -7.70
N PHE A 818 -16.11 17.72 -7.42
CA PHE A 818 -15.03 18.39 -8.13
C PHE A 818 -14.42 17.52 -9.23
N HIS A 819 -15.11 16.41 -9.60
CA HIS A 819 -14.67 15.44 -10.61
C HIS A 819 -13.38 14.68 -10.28
N ARG A 820 -12.95 14.67 -9.02
CA ARG A 820 -11.87 13.79 -8.58
C ARG A 820 -12.28 12.34 -8.79
N ARG A 821 -11.46 11.57 -9.50
CA ARG A 821 -11.76 10.19 -9.85
C ARG A 821 -11.15 9.20 -8.85
N ARG A 822 -11.93 8.19 -8.53
CA ARG A 822 -11.48 6.98 -7.87
C ARG A 822 -11.71 5.80 -8.80
N TYR A 823 -10.63 5.24 -9.34
CA TYR A 823 -10.71 4.07 -10.20
C TYR A 823 -10.97 2.80 -9.40
N LEU A 824 -11.81 1.91 -9.92
CA LEU A 824 -12.28 0.70 -9.24
C LEU A 824 -12.16 -0.51 -10.19
N PRO A 825 -10.96 -0.96 -10.51
CA PRO A 825 -10.75 -2.04 -11.46
C PRO A 825 -11.44 -3.35 -11.05
N ASP A 826 -11.60 -3.57 -9.73
CA ASP A 826 -12.19 -4.77 -9.16
C ASP A 826 -13.73 -4.74 -9.06
N ILE A 827 -14.39 -3.70 -9.54
CA ILE A 827 -15.84 -3.52 -9.38
C ILE A 827 -16.67 -4.63 -10.07
N ASN A 828 -16.12 -5.23 -11.12
CA ASN A 828 -16.71 -6.34 -11.88
C ASN A 828 -16.04 -7.69 -11.56
N SER A 829 -15.25 -7.79 -10.49
CA SER A 829 -14.55 -9.01 -10.10
C SER A 829 -15.55 -10.18 -9.87
N GLY A 830 -15.23 -11.35 -10.39
CA GLY A 830 -15.96 -12.60 -10.09
C GLY A 830 -15.85 -13.01 -8.62
N ASN A 831 -14.74 -12.63 -7.95
CA ASN A 831 -14.56 -12.86 -6.52
C ASN A 831 -15.48 -11.94 -5.70
N ALA A 832 -16.46 -12.53 -5.00
CA ALA A 832 -17.44 -11.80 -4.21
C ALA A 832 -16.82 -10.92 -3.11
N THR A 833 -15.71 -11.35 -2.49
CA THR A 833 -15.03 -10.58 -1.43
C THR A 833 -14.32 -9.36 -2.00
N VAL A 834 -13.60 -9.53 -3.11
CA VAL A 834 -12.90 -8.45 -3.82
C VAL A 834 -13.92 -7.46 -4.38
N ARG A 835 -14.96 -7.94 -5.03
CA ARG A 835 -16.08 -7.11 -5.55
C ARG A 835 -16.76 -6.33 -4.43
N ALA A 836 -17.04 -6.94 -3.29
CA ALA A 836 -17.66 -6.26 -2.15
C ALA A 836 -16.80 -5.10 -1.59
N ILE A 837 -15.47 -5.22 -1.65
CA ILE A 837 -14.55 -4.15 -1.28
C ILE A 837 -14.65 -2.99 -2.29
N ALA A 838 -14.62 -3.30 -3.59
CA ALA A 838 -14.77 -2.30 -4.65
C ALA A 838 -16.14 -1.60 -4.61
N GLU A 839 -17.22 -2.34 -4.35
CA GLU A 839 -18.58 -1.78 -4.19
C GLU A 839 -18.67 -0.82 -2.99
N ARG A 840 -18.03 -1.15 -1.86
CA ARG A 840 -17.94 -0.22 -0.73
C ARG A 840 -17.14 1.03 -1.08
N ASN A 841 -16.05 0.88 -1.80
CA ASN A 841 -15.27 2.02 -2.27
C ASN A 841 -16.06 2.89 -3.25
N ALA A 842 -16.90 2.29 -4.10
CA ALA A 842 -17.79 3.02 -5.01
C ALA A 842 -18.77 3.95 -4.27
N ILE A 843 -19.27 3.50 -3.12
CA ILE A 843 -20.17 4.30 -2.29
C ILE A 843 -19.41 5.36 -1.51
N ASN A 844 -18.27 4.99 -0.92
CA ASN A 844 -17.55 5.84 0.04
C ASN A 844 -16.74 6.95 -0.64
N ALA A 845 -16.10 6.66 -1.78
CA ALA A 845 -15.17 7.59 -2.39
C ALA A 845 -15.80 8.92 -2.79
N PRO A 846 -17.01 8.99 -3.39
CA PRO A 846 -17.66 10.27 -3.67
C PRO A 846 -17.93 11.09 -2.41
N ILE A 847 -18.31 10.44 -1.31
CA ILE A 847 -18.66 11.11 -0.04
C ILE A 847 -17.41 11.65 0.63
N GLN A 848 -16.46 10.77 0.90
CA GLN A 848 -15.22 11.15 1.60
C GLN A 848 -14.37 12.11 0.77
N GLY A 849 -14.32 11.89 -0.54
CA GLY A 849 -13.57 12.74 -1.45
C GLY A 849 -14.18 14.13 -1.57
N SER A 850 -15.51 14.23 -1.69
CA SER A 850 -16.17 15.54 -1.72
C SER A 850 -16.01 16.30 -0.40
N ALA A 851 -16.08 15.61 0.75
CA ALA A 851 -15.80 16.23 2.05
C ALA A 851 -14.35 16.74 2.12
N ALA A 852 -13.39 15.96 1.61
CA ALA A 852 -11.98 16.36 1.54
C ALA A 852 -11.76 17.56 0.59
N ASP A 853 -12.44 17.60 -0.53
CA ASP A 853 -12.36 18.73 -1.46
C ASP A 853 -12.98 20.01 -0.85
N ILE A 854 -14.08 19.88 -0.12
CA ILE A 854 -14.73 21.01 0.57
C ILE A 854 -13.79 21.64 1.60
N ILE A 855 -13.15 20.85 2.45
CA ILE A 855 -12.23 21.40 3.46
C ILE A 855 -10.99 22.03 2.81
N LYS A 856 -10.48 21.48 1.71
CA LYS A 856 -9.39 22.08 0.93
C LYS A 856 -9.78 23.46 0.38
N VAL A 857 -11.00 23.59 -0.15
CA VAL A 857 -11.54 24.89 -0.61
C VAL A 857 -11.62 25.88 0.55
N ALA A 858 -12.11 25.44 1.71
CA ALA A 858 -12.16 26.29 2.90
C ALA A 858 -10.77 26.76 3.31
N MET A 859 -9.79 25.85 3.37
CA MET A 859 -8.39 26.18 3.70
C MET A 859 -7.81 27.24 2.75
N VAL A 860 -8.01 27.06 1.44
CA VAL A 860 -7.53 28.02 0.44
C VAL A 860 -8.17 29.38 0.61
N ARG A 861 -9.50 29.46 0.82
CA ARG A 861 -10.22 30.72 0.98
C ARG A 861 -9.86 31.44 2.28
N ILE A 862 -9.74 30.71 3.39
CA ILE A 862 -9.29 31.25 4.68
C ILE A 862 -7.90 31.87 4.53
N PHE A 863 -6.96 31.13 3.91
CA PHE A 863 -5.60 31.59 3.70
C PHE A 863 -5.56 32.86 2.85
N GLN A 864 -6.25 32.90 1.71
CA GLN A 864 -6.32 34.07 0.84
C GLN A 864 -6.93 35.26 1.55
N ARG A 865 -7.93 35.02 2.41
CA ARG A 865 -8.58 36.05 3.18
C ARG A 865 -7.69 36.58 4.30
N PHE A 866 -6.93 35.72 4.95
CA PHE A 866 -5.92 36.12 5.93
C PHE A 866 -4.86 37.03 5.29
N GLN A 867 -4.38 36.69 4.11
CA GLN A 867 -3.43 37.54 3.37
C GLN A 867 -4.05 38.88 3.00
N ARG A 868 -5.25 38.89 2.43
CA ARG A 868 -5.93 40.12 1.99
C ARG A 868 -6.28 41.07 3.14
N GLU A 869 -6.66 40.51 4.30
CA GLU A 869 -7.04 41.27 5.49
C GLU A 869 -5.86 41.50 6.46
N ASN A 870 -4.65 41.11 6.07
CA ASN A 870 -3.42 41.20 6.86
C ASN A 870 -3.51 40.57 8.26
N ILE A 871 -4.14 39.41 8.36
CA ILE A 871 -4.24 38.61 9.58
C ILE A 871 -2.88 37.98 9.86
N ARG A 872 -2.38 38.09 11.07
CA ARG A 872 -1.11 37.50 11.52
C ARG A 872 -1.27 36.19 12.25
N SER A 873 -2.49 35.86 12.66
CA SER A 873 -2.85 34.57 13.21
C SER A 873 -2.60 33.46 12.19
N LYS A 874 -2.28 32.25 12.66
CA LYS A 874 -1.74 31.19 11.81
C LYS A 874 -2.66 29.96 11.80
N MET A 875 -2.92 29.41 10.63
CA MET A 875 -3.41 28.03 10.51
C MET A 875 -2.23 27.09 10.78
N ILE A 876 -2.40 26.10 11.66
CA ILE A 876 -1.30 25.24 12.13
C ILE A 876 -1.50 23.76 11.89
N LEU A 877 -2.76 23.26 11.95
CA LEU A 877 -3.07 21.85 11.74
C LEU A 877 -4.37 21.67 10.98
N GLN A 878 -4.41 20.61 10.19
CA GLN A 878 -5.63 20.03 9.62
C GLN A 878 -5.72 18.56 10.04
N VAL A 879 -6.83 18.17 10.69
CA VAL A 879 -7.05 16.81 11.19
C VAL A 879 -8.46 16.37 10.81
N HIS A 880 -8.57 15.48 9.80
CA HIS A 880 -9.83 15.00 9.24
C HIS A 880 -10.70 16.13 8.66
N ASP A 881 -11.70 16.59 9.41
CA ASP A 881 -12.66 17.67 9.09
C ASP A 881 -12.47 18.91 9.96
N GLU A 882 -11.39 18.96 10.74
CA GLU A 882 -11.02 19.98 11.71
C GLU A 882 -9.84 20.83 11.21
N LEU A 883 -9.95 22.16 11.40
CA LEU A 883 -8.87 23.14 11.20
C LEU A 883 -8.48 23.77 12.52
N ASN A 884 -7.19 23.86 12.79
CA ASN A 884 -6.65 24.38 14.03
C ASN A 884 -5.76 25.60 13.78
N PHE A 885 -5.88 26.58 14.65
CA PHE A 885 -5.23 27.89 14.52
C PHE A 885 -4.56 28.32 15.82
N SER A 886 -3.47 29.06 15.69
CA SER A 886 -2.86 29.85 16.75
C SER A 886 -3.24 31.32 16.51
N VAL A 887 -4.06 31.90 17.39
CA VAL A 887 -4.74 33.16 17.14
C VAL A 887 -4.32 34.25 18.13
N LEU A 888 -3.93 35.40 17.59
CA LEU A 888 -3.65 36.60 18.39
C LEU A 888 -4.96 37.11 19.05
N PRO A 889 -4.97 37.46 20.37
CA PRO A 889 -6.18 37.90 21.03
C PRO A 889 -6.83 39.13 20.37
N THR A 890 -6.02 39.98 19.71
CA THR A 890 -6.49 41.16 18.97
C THR A 890 -7.23 40.83 17.67
N GLU A 891 -7.07 39.63 17.16
CA GLU A 891 -7.66 39.17 15.89
C GLU A 891 -8.78 38.13 16.11
N LYS A 892 -9.08 37.80 17.35
CA LYS A 892 -9.97 36.71 17.77
C LYS A 892 -11.31 36.71 17.03
N GLU A 893 -12.08 37.79 17.16
CA GLU A 893 -13.40 37.94 16.54
C GLU A 893 -13.32 37.92 15.01
N GLN A 894 -12.25 38.50 14.44
CA GLN A 894 -12.08 38.56 13.02
C GLN A 894 -11.73 37.18 12.44
N VAL A 895 -10.83 36.45 13.08
CA VAL A 895 -10.44 35.11 12.68
C VAL A 895 -11.62 34.13 12.77
N GLU A 896 -12.32 34.10 13.88
CA GLU A 896 -13.52 33.26 14.05
C GLU A 896 -14.54 33.54 12.94
N ARG A 897 -14.88 34.80 12.71
CA ARG A 897 -15.79 35.20 11.64
C ARG A 897 -15.32 34.71 10.27
N ILE A 898 -14.06 34.94 9.92
CA ILE A 898 -13.48 34.53 8.62
C ILE A 898 -13.56 33.02 8.46
N VAL A 899 -13.07 32.29 9.45
CA VAL A 899 -13.02 30.82 9.40
C VAL A 899 -14.41 30.22 9.25
N MET A 900 -15.35 30.68 10.07
CA MET A 900 -16.73 30.18 10.05
C MET A 900 -17.45 30.53 8.76
N GLU A 901 -17.31 31.75 8.22
CA GLU A 901 -17.87 32.15 6.94
C GLU A 901 -17.34 31.31 5.80
N GLU A 902 -16.03 31.11 5.69
CA GLU A 902 -15.41 30.39 4.58
C GLU A 902 -15.66 28.87 4.67
N MET A 903 -15.67 28.29 5.87
CA MET A 903 -16.04 26.88 6.02
C MET A 903 -17.50 26.64 5.63
N GLN A 904 -18.43 27.49 6.09
CA GLN A 904 -19.85 27.35 5.79
C GLN A 904 -20.18 27.64 4.32
N ALA A 905 -19.40 28.47 3.65
CA ALA A 905 -19.58 28.85 2.23
C ALA A 905 -18.69 28.05 1.27
N ALA A 906 -17.94 27.08 1.72
CA ALA A 906 -16.94 26.38 0.90
C ALA A 906 -17.54 25.71 -0.36
N TYR A 907 -18.72 25.15 -0.23
CA TYR A 907 -19.45 24.53 -1.36
C TYR A 907 -20.98 24.68 -1.18
N PRO A 908 -21.74 24.99 -2.24
CA PRO A 908 -23.19 25.12 -2.18
C PRO A 908 -23.88 23.75 -2.17
N LEU A 909 -24.06 23.14 -1.00
CA LEU A 909 -24.87 21.94 -0.84
C LEU A 909 -26.38 22.32 -0.75
N ASP A 910 -27.27 21.36 -1.00
CA ASP A 910 -28.72 21.52 -0.79
C ASP A 910 -29.10 21.56 0.71
N VAL A 911 -28.15 21.33 1.58
CA VAL A 911 -28.22 21.48 3.03
C VAL A 911 -27.13 22.44 3.52
N PRO A 912 -27.35 23.22 4.58
CA PRO A 912 -26.31 24.11 5.07
C PRO A 912 -25.06 23.31 5.51
N LEU A 913 -23.87 23.79 5.13
CA LEU A 913 -22.64 23.39 5.80
C LEU A 913 -22.61 24.10 7.17
N VAL A 914 -22.39 23.30 8.20
CA VAL A 914 -22.28 23.79 9.58
C VAL A 914 -20.91 23.44 10.11
N ALA A 915 -20.22 24.40 10.68
CA ALA A 915 -19.00 24.20 11.42
C ALA A 915 -19.26 24.60 12.90
N ASP A 916 -18.67 23.86 13.80
CA ASP A 916 -18.62 24.17 15.21
C ASP A 916 -17.25 24.76 15.54
N SER A 917 -17.16 25.69 16.48
CA SER A 917 -15.90 26.31 16.86
C SER A 917 -15.68 26.31 18.36
N GLY A 918 -14.43 26.27 18.79
CA GLY A 918 -14.07 26.35 20.19
C GLY A 918 -12.72 27.05 20.41
N TRP A 919 -12.55 27.57 21.62
CA TRP A 919 -11.40 28.31 22.07
C TRP A 919 -10.80 27.69 23.33
N GLY A 920 -9.51 27.74 23.47
CA GLY A 920 -8.82 27.22 24.65
C GLY A 920 -7.35 27.61 24.71
N ASN A 921 -6.68 27.16 25.76
CA ASN A 921 -5.24 27.30 25.90
C ASN A 921 -4.46 26.17 25.25
N ASN A 922 -5.18 25.16 24.78
CA ASN A 922 -4.62 23.96 24.13
C ASN A 922 -5.68 23.32 23.22
N TRP A 923 -5.26 22.36 22.44
CA TRP A 923 -6.13 21.68 21.49
C TRP A 923 -7.34 20.99 22.14
N LEU A 924 -7.17 20.38 23.34
CA LEU A 924 -8.29 19.70 24.01
C LEU A 924 -9.38 20.67 24.46
N GLU A 925 -8.99 21.83 24.97
CA GLU A 925 -9.94 22.85 25.45
C GLU A 925 -10.70 23.48 24.28
N ALA A 926 -10.07 23.59 23.13
CA ALA A 926 -10.67 24.21 21.95
C ALA A 926 -11.55 23.25 21.14
N HIS A 927 -11.54 21.91 21.41
CA HIS A 927 -12.26 20.90 20.62
C HIS A 927 -13.57 20.42 21.25
#